data_b104bdab2177bb6180605d011d99db71
#
_entry.id   b104bdab2177bb6180605d011d99db71
#
_cell.length_a   1.000
_cell.length_b   1.000
_cell.length_c   1.000
_cell.angle_alpha   90.00
_cell.angle_beta   90.00
_cell.angle_gamma   90.00
#
_symmetry.space_group_name_H-M   'P 1'
#
loop_
_entity.id
_entity.type
_entity.pdbx_description
1 polymer ?
#
loop_
_entity_poly.entity_id
_entity_poly.type
_entity_poly.pdbx_seq_one_letter_code
_entity_poly.pdbx_strand_id
1 'polypeptide(L)'
;MELLNDYPYFLLSSNEELFLQYQNYSPKSYLNKVISVNLFTSEIKSENPEILKEKVIYSTQKAKAILGMINIKETNFILYITSSDKAGQLKGQDVFRITEVDFFEISDPKKQKVNNQEISDLKDGIKKLLKLGFYYSFGVDLTSSQEYQSRILSDLKNGIKSLFNNNNSTNMKQNKNFYIKENASKFGISENIEENLGQIYLTSCEKYFFNKNLYKKFLDPTTNTPLDPCFIIPIICGYFGTFTHEIDGSVLYFTLISRRSQNHCGTRYNTRGINDDGHVANYCESEQIVIYKNNLLSFCQLRGSVPVFFQQIGFRAATDITRNRNLTIEAFSKHLAEMREDYNLIYFINLLNQTKKGEALIISNFEKQIKFRKSNKSFRYYYFDMQNECPRDDYSKIDYLMQNLEIPLNIFQFFSEDLNTHEILKHQKGTTRTNCLDCLDRTNVIQTRISWLVLQKMLYYLNLNVQDIFNKEEKFFYLTNNKFKENFKDIWAENGDEISIQYAGTASTITTVTKTGGHNLMGIIQHGIATVSRIYQGSFEDYFKQECIDTFLQKNLNNDFINPVIYNELSDKKEEFTKYMNFFVFVGNWNLAGKELENDINIINWLSSYKNNNLCPEEIEKENLDINYSEKNKYDLQNSTNLLILKSNNAFDNNEENYCKDIIKSDVKDILPDFYILGFEEIVDLTSKNILLSSNQDKKNKIKTKLSNVLKGMKGTENDSYQIVTEIDLIGIYLIIFAKTSIIKYIKNFDSQIIKTGFMGSIGNKGACLLRFNINDSKIAIACCHLSAGQEMYEARRSEITDVLNTSFKKYPSINFKDYDYYFFFGDLNSRINLDYSNNLIEDIFNNHPKTLNGDFNKFLVYDQIKQYQKESSLILQMDEAPIKFSPTYKYVIGSNEYDKNKKRIPSWTDRILFKKFSETSPLAYNKCLLSLSDHQPIYGVYRIKTEEINKDKRQKIVNQIIKEKAQNLKNHDKKNKFLSNDEIEENFFL
;
A
#
# COMPACT_ATOMS: atom_id res chain seq x y z
N MET A 1 -40.64 -23.05 -7.59
CA MET A 1 -39.46 -23.19 -8.45
C MET A 1 -38.86 -21.84 -8.85
N GLU A 2 -39.65 -20.80 -9.18
CA GLU A 2 -39.07 -19.47 -9.49
C GLU A 2 -38.30 -18.84 -8.34
N LEU A 3 -38.70 -19.03 -7.09
CA LEU A 3 -37.99 -18.49 -5.92
C LEU A 3 -36.63 -19.16 -5.61
N LEU A 4 -36.34 -20.34 -6.17
CA LEU A 4 -35.06 -21.06 -5.97
C LEU A 4 -33.96 -20.59 -6.93
N ASN A 5 -34.33 -20.03 -8.07
CA ASN A 5 -33.35 -19.47 -9.04
C ASN A 5 -32.80 -18.11 -8.63
N ASP A 6 -33.46 -17.39 -7.72
CA ASP A 6 -33.02 -16.09 -7.24
C ASP A 6 -31.85 -16.16 -6.25
N TYR A 7 -31.67 -17.30 -5.57
CA TYR A 7 -30.61 -17.50 -4.57
C TYR A 7 -29.93 -18.86 -4.79
N PRO A 8 -28.94 -18.93 -5.67
CA PRO A 8 -28.30 -20.20 -5.99
C PRO A 8 -27.35 -20.70 -4.90
N TYR A 9 -27.04 -19.91 -3.87
CA TYR A 9 -26.15 -20.32 -2.79
C TYR A 9 -26.87 -20.42 -1.45
N PHE A 10 -26.45 -21.44 -0.67
CA PHE A 10 -26.94 -21.69 0.68
C PHE A 10 -25.75 -21.83 1.61
N LEU A 11 -25.83 -21.18 2.77
CA LEU A 11 -24.89 -21.35 3.89
C LEU A 11 -25.62 -22.17 4.95
N LEU A 12 -25.13 -23.40 5.17
CA LEU A 12 -25.73 -24.40 6.04
C LEU A 12 -24.80 -24.65 7.21
N SER A 13 -25.16 -24.22 8.42
CA SER A 13 -24.31 -24.33 9.59
C SER A 13 -24.63 -25.59 10.39
N SER A 14 -23.60 -26.39 10.69
CA SER A 14 -23.59 -27.45 11.68
C SER A 14 -22.79 -27.02 12.95
N ASN A 15 -22.57 -27.95 13.91
CA ASN A 15 -21.78 -27.67 15.10
C ASN A 15 -20.30 -27.39 14.82
N GLU A 16 -19.74 -27.99 13.78
CA GLU A 16 -18.29 -27.98 13.52
C GLU A 16 -17.95 -27.41 12.16
N GLU A 17 -18.91 -27.40 11.24
CA GLU A 17 -18.70 -27.02 9.84
C GLU A 17 -19.79 -26.10 9.32
N LEU A 18 -19.37 -25.18 8.44
CA LEU A 18 -20.26 -24.44 7.58
C LEU A 18 -20.18 -25.03 6.17
N PHE A 19 -21.29 -25.47 5.63
CA PHE A 19 -21.39 -25.96 4.26
C PHE A 19 -21.86 -24.82 3.35
N LEU A 20 -21.09 -24.52 2.32
CA LEU A 20 -21.48 -23.62 1.25
C LEU A 20 -21.98 -24.50 0.09
N GLN A 21 -23.27 -24.44 -0.18
CA GLN A 21 -23.92 -25.22 -1.22
C GLN A 21 -24.31 -24.32 -2.39
N TYR A 22 -23.97 -24.73 -3.60
CA TYR A 22 -24.43 -24.13 -4.85
C TYR A 22 -25.44 -25.07 -5.51
N GLN A 23 -26.62 -24.57 -5.83
CA GLN A 23 -27.67 -25.32 -6.54
C GLN A 23 -28.14 -24.53 -7.74
N ASN A 24 -28.12 -25.16 -8.90
CA ASN A 24 -28.71 -24.58 -10.10
C ASN A 24 -29.65 -25.59 -10.76
N TYR A 25 -30.88 -25.12 -10.99
CA TYR A 25 -31.90 -25.87 -11.68
C TYR A 25 -32.06 -25.33 -13.10
N SER A 26 -31.38 -25.93 -14.07
CA SER A 26 -31.63 -25.68 -15.49
C SER A 26 -32.60 -26.75 -16.04
N PRO A 27 -33.46 -26.46 -17.01
CA PRO A 27 -34.31 -27.46 -17.67
C PRO A 27 -33.52 -28.64 -18.27
N LYS A 28 -32.22 -28.45 -18.52
CA LYS A 28 -31.33 -29.43 -19.12
C LYS A 28 -30.35 -30.08 -18.14
N SER A 29 -30.10 -29.51 -16.93
CA SER A 29 -29.14 -30.06 -15.98
C SER A 29 -29.43 -29.56 -14.55
N TYR A 30 -29.23 -30.47 -13.58
CA TYR A 30 -29.20 -30.17 -12.17
C TYR A 30 -27.74 -30.15 -11.69
N LEU A 31 -27.27 -29.02 -11.19
CA LEU A 31 -25.94 -28.92 -10.65
C LEU A 31 -26.06 -28.65 -9.14
N ASN A 32 -25.45 -29.51 -8.33
CA ASN A 32 -25.34 -29.37 -6.89
C ASN A 32 -23.89 -29.55 -6.49
N LYS A 33 -23.29 -28.53 -5.90
CA LYS A 33 -21.90 -28.49 -5.46
C LYS A 33 -21.83 -28.05 -4.01
N VAL A 34 -20.89 -28.62 -3.25
CA VAL A 34 -20.74 -28.34 -1.83
C VAL A 34 -19.26 -28.19 -1.50
N ILE A 35 -18.94 -27.18 -0.71
CA ILE A 35 -17.66 -27.06 -0.02
C ILE A 35 -17.94 -26.92 1.48
N SER A 36 -17.10 -27.55 2.31
CA SER A 36 -17.14 -27.39 3.77
C SER A 36 -16.09 -26.40 4.23
N VAL A 37 -16.42 -25.65 5.29
CA VAL A 37 -15.53 -24.75 5.99
C VAL A 37 -15.53 -25.16 7.45
N ASN A 38 -14.41 -25.64 7.96
CA ASN A 38 -14.27 -26.00 9.37
C ASN A 38 -14.33 -24.76 10.25
N LEU A 39 -15.21 -24.72 11.25
CA LEU A 39 -15.42 -23.55 12.10
C LEU A 39 -14.26 -23.26 13.07
N PHE A 40 -13.43 -24.28 13.38
CA PHE A 40 -12.28 -24.13 14.28
C PHE A 40 -11.00 -23.75 13.55
N THR A 41 -10.73 -24.38 12.39
CA THR A 41 -9.47 -24.22 11.65
C THR A 41 -9.60 -23.27 10.47
N SER A 42 -10.83 -22.93 10.05
CA SER A 42 -11.13 -22.20 8.83
C SER A 42 -10.56 -22.86 7.57
N GLU A 43 -10.34 -24.17 7.60
CA GLU A 43 -9.96 -24.97 6.44
C GLU A 43 -11.17 -25.16 5.51
N ILE A 44 -10.93 -25.15 4.20
CA ILE A 44 -11.98 -25.31 3.19
C ILE A 44 -11.70 -26.56 2.36
N LYS A 45 -12.74 -27.40 2.16
CA LYS A 45 -12.64 -28.64 1.36
C LYS A 45 -13.80 -28.75 0.39
N SER A 46 -13.55 -29.35 -0.76
CA SER A 46 -14.61 -29.76 -1.69
C SER A 46 -15.25 -31.06 -1.19
N GLU A 47 -16.57 -31.08 -1.13
CA GLU A 47 -17.33 -32.20 -0.56
C GLU A 47 -18.32 -32.79 -1.56
N ASN A 48 -18.66 -34.09 -1.34
CA ASN A 48 -19.78 -34.70 -2.04
C ASN A 48 -21.10 -34.13 -1.46
N PRO A 49 -22.07 -33.68 -2.28
CA PRO A 49 -23.32 -33.13 -1.81
C PRO A 49 -24.14 -34.11 -0.93
N GLU A 50 -23.91 -35.42 -1.00
CA GLU A 50 -24.54 -36.43 -0.14
C GLU A 50 -24.22 -36.26 1.35
N ILE A 51 -23.07 -35.58 1.70
CA ILE A 51 -22.69 -35.34 3.07
C ILE A 51 -23.76 -34.57 3.84
N LEU A 52 -24.54 -33.70 3.17
CA LEU A 52 -25.60 -32.92 3.78
C LEU A 52 -26.77 -33.80 4.30
N LYS A 53 -26.90 -35.03 3.84
CA LYS A 53 -27.91 -35.98 4.36
C LYS A 53 -27.52 -36.54 5.75
N GLU A 54 -26.22 -36.53 6.06
CA GLU A 54 -25.67 -37.11 7.29
C GLU A 54 -25.45 -36.08 8.40
N LYS A 55 -25.50 -34.78 8.07
CA LYS A 55 -25.22 -33.68 9.00
C LYS A 55 -26.49 -33.05 9.56
N VAL A 56 -26.45 -32.69 10.84
CA VAL A 56 -27.52 -31.91 11.48
C VAL A 56 -27.29 -30.43 11.19
N ILE A 57 -28.18 -29.82 10.45
CA ILE A 57 -28.12 -28.40 10.07
C ILE A 57 -28.94 -27.56 11.04
N TYR A 58 -28.30 -26.60 11.71
CA TYR A 58 -28.95 -25.72 12.71
C TYR A 58 -29.46 -24.43 12.12
N SER A 59 -28.79 -23.91 11.08
CA SER A 59 -29.22 -22.70 10.41
C SER A 59 -28.98 -22.77 8.91
N THR A 60 -29.85 -22.08 8.15
CA THR A 60 -29.72 -21.97 6.70
C THR A 60 -29.85 -20.50 6.32
N GLN A 61 -28.86 -19.96 5.61
CA GLN A 61 -28.91 -18.64 4.99
C GLN A 61 -28.84 -18.75 3.48
N LYS A 62 -29.54 -17.86 2.78
CA LYS A 62 -29.55 -17.81 1.31
C LYS A 62 -28.65 -16.67 0.84
N ALA A 63 -27.93 -16.91 -0.24
CA ALA A 63 -27.06 -15.91 -0.84
C ALA A 63 -27.21 -15.90 -2.37
N LYS A 64 -27.05 -14.70 -2.95
CA LYS A 64 -26.96 -14.55 -4.41
C LYS A 64 -25.59 -14.95 -4.94
N ALA A 65 -24.53 -14.68 -4.18
CA ALA A 65 -23.16 -15.13 -4.48
C ALA A 65 -22.29 -15.13 -3.22
N ILE A 66 -21.23 -15.94 -3.22
CA ILE A 66 -20.19 -15.93 -2.20
C ILE A 66 -19.05 -15.03 -2.69
N LEU A 67 -18.60 -14.07 -1.86
CA LEU A 67 -17.49 -13.17 -2.21
C LEU A 67 -16.13 -13.67 -1.71
N GLY A 68 -16.13 -14.69 -0.85
CA GLY A 68 -14.95 -15.33 -0.31
C GLY A 68 -14.81 -15.20 1.21
N MET A 69 -13.64 -15.51 1.75
CA MET A 69 -13.32 -15.41 3.18
C MET A 69 -12.55 -14.16 3.47
N ILE A 70 -13.03 -13.34 4.39
CA ILE A 70 -12.40 -12.10 4.84
C ILE A 70 -11.96 -12.24 6.30
N ASN A 71 -10.75 -11.77 6.60
CA ASN A 71 -10.27 -11.63 7.97
C ASN A 71 -10.42 -10.18 8.45
N ILE A 72 -11.05 -9.99 9.60
CA ILE A 72 -11.21 -8.67 10.23
C ILE A 72 -10.73 -8.80 11.68
N LYS A 73 -9.59 -8.14 12.01
CA LYS A 73 -9.00 -8.15 13.36
C LYS A 73 -8.92 -9.58 13.94
N GLU A 74 -8.25 -10.46 13.19
CA GLU A 74 -8.01 -11.88 13.55
C GLU A 74 -9.25 -12.81 13.53
N THR A 75 -10.45 -12.28 13.26
CA THR A 75 -11.66 -13.09 13.09
C THR A 75 -11.96 -13.32 11.62
N ASN A 76 -12.22 -14.57 11.24
CA ASN A 76 -12.58 -14.94 9.88
C ASN A 76 -14.09 -14.91 9.65
N PHE A 77 -14.50 -14.41 8.49
CA PHE A 77 -15.91 -14.38 8.06
C PHE A 77 -16.03 -14.86 6.62
N ILE A 78 -17.12 -15.58 6.30
CA ILE A 78 -17.57 -15.71 4.91
C ILE A 78 -18.39 -14.46 4.58
N LEU A 79 -17.95 -13.75 3.55
CA LEU A 79 -18.63 -12.58 3.00
C LEU A 79 -19.48 -13.02 1.80
N TYR A 80 -20.77 -12.65 1.78
CA TYR A 80 -21.71 -13.08 0.74
C TYR A 80 -22.71 -11.98 0.38
N ILE A 81 -23.24 -12.05 -0.85
CA ILE A 81 -24.22 -11.11 -1.38
C ILE A 81 -25.62 -11.58 -1.00
N THR A 82 -26.38 -10.70 -0.33
CA THR A 82 -27.78 -10.94 0.04
C THR A 82 -28.73 -10.31 -0.97
N SER A 83 -28.36 -9.19 -1.61
CA SER A 83 -29.18 -8.52 -2.60
C SER A 83 -28.33 -7.91 -3.71
N SER A 84 -28.87 -7.92 -4.93
CA SER A 84 -28.25 -7.29 -6.10
C SER A 84 -29.33 -6.94 -7.13
N ASP A 85 -29.11 -5.85 -7.87
CA ASP A 85 -29.96 -5.40 -8.95
C ASP A 85 -29.35 -5.77 -10.31
N LYS A 86 -30.20 -6.09 -11.29
CA LYS A 86 -29.75 -6.30 -12.66
C LYS A 86 -29.35 -4.96 -13.27
N ALA A 87 -28.06 -4.81 -13.59
CA ALA A 87 -27.50 -3.60 -14.21
C ALA A 87 -27.65 -3.59 -15.74
N GLY A 88 -27.77 -4.78 -16.35
CA GLY A 88 -27.94 -4.93 -17.78
C GLY A 88 -27.48 -6.29 -18.28
N GLN A 89 -27.14 -6.36 -19.57
CA GLN A 89 -26.64 -7.59 -20.20
C GLN A 89 -25.41 -7.30 -21.06
N LEU A 90 -24.51 -8.27 -21.12
CA LEU A 90 -23.39 -8.31 -22.06
C LEU A 90 -23.32 -9.70 -22.71
N LYS A 91 -23.28 -9.75 -24.06
CA LYS A 91 -23.32 -11.02 -24.80
C LYS A 91 -24.51 -11.95 -24.40
N GLY A 92 -25.65 -11.34 -24.06
CA GLY A 92 -26.84 -12.09 -23.61
C GLY A 92 -26.79 -12.57 -22.15
N GLN A 93 -25.69 -12.32 -21.44
CA GLN A 93 -25.49 -12.70 -20.04
C GLN A 93 -25.80 -11.54 -19.09
N ASP A 94 -26.47 -11.83 -17.97
CA ASP A 94 -26.85 -10.84 -17.00
C ASP A 94 -25.65 -10.32 -16.19
N VAL A 95 -25.62 -9.00 -15.97
CA VAL A 95 -24.68 -8.33 -15.09
C VAL A 95 -25.44 -7.72 -13.93
N PHE A 96 -24.93 -7.91 -12.73
CA PHE A 96 -25.57 -7.51 -11.48
C PHE A 96 -24.72 -6.46 -10.75
N ARG A 97 -25.40 -5.47 -10.14
CA ARG A 97 -24.83 -4.51 -9.19
C ARG A 97 -25.11 -4.99 -7.78
N ILE A 98 -24.11 -5.01 -6.92
CA ILE A 98 -24.26 -5.38 -5.50
C ILE A 98 -25.00 -4.26 -4.77
N THR A 99 -26.09 -4.62 -4.04
CA THR A 99 -26.86 -3.69 -3.21
C THR A 99 -26.74 -4.00 -1.73
N GLU A 100 -26.61 -5.28 -1.35
CA GLU A 100 -26.42 -5.68 0.04
C GLU A 100 -25.52 -6.91 0.16
N VAL A 101 -24.73 -6.91 1.23
CA VAL A 101 -23.88 -8.05 1.62
C VAL A 101 -24.01 -8.33 3.11
N ASP A 102 -23.67 -9.55 3.53
CA ASP A 102 -23.59 -9.91 4.93
C ASP A 102 -22.41 -10.83 5.23
N PHE A 103 -22.15 -11.05 6.53
CA PHE A 103 -21.00 -11.77 7.04
C PHE A 103 -21.46 -12.96 7.88
N PHE A 104 -20.96 -14.15 7.57
CA PHE A 104 -21.08 -15.32 8.46
C PHE A 104 -19.77 -15.51 9.21
N GLU A 105 -19.80 -15.44 10.53
CA GLU A 105 -18.62 -15.59 11.39
C GLU A 105 -18.17 -17.05 11.47
N ILE A 106 -16.88 -17.27 11.24
CA ILE A 106 -16.22 -18.55 11.43
C ILE A 106 -15.49 -18.52 12.76
N SER A 107 -16.13 -19.04 13.78
CA SER A 107 -15.58 -19.08 15.13
C SER A 107 -16.04 -20.35 15.83
N ASP A 108 -15.25 -20.82 16.81
CA ASP A 108 -15.60 -21.92 17.67
C ASP A 108 -16.95 -21.64 18.36
N PRO A 109 -17.98 -22.46 18.13
CA PRO A 109 -19.29 -22.25 18.74
C PRO A 109 -19.28 -22.27 20.28
N LYS A 110 -18.23 -22.85 20.89
CA LYS A 110 -18.06 -22.94 22.36
C LYS A 110 -17.38 -21.71 22.96
N LYS A 111 -16.75 -20.85 22.15
CA LYS A 111 -16.16 -19.59 22.62
C LYS A 111 -17.24 -18.53 22.76
N GLN A 112 -17.22 -17.81 23.89
CA GLN A 112 -18.08 -16.63 24.05
C GLN A 112 -17.77 -15.61 22.95
N LYS A 113 -18.80 -15.17 22.23
CA LYS A 113 -18.66 -14.10 21.24
C LYS A 113 -18.17 -12.82 21.95
N VAL A 114 -16.97 -12.42 21.67
CA VAL A 114 -16.44 -11.13 22.13
C VAL A 114 -17.13 -10.05 21.28
N ASN A 115 -17.97 -9.24 21.89
CA ASN A 115 -18.62 -8.12 21.22
C ASN A 115 -17.55 -7.02 21.01
N ASN A 116 -16.87 -7.05 19.87
CA ASN A 116 -15.85 -6.09 19.54
C ASN A 116 -16.45 -5.01 18.62
N GLN A 117 -16.60 -3.78 19.15
CA GLN A 117 -17.18 -2.66 18.43
C GLN A 117 -16.41 -2.33 17.15
N GLU A 118 -15.08 -2.43 17.15
CA GLU A 118 -14.24 -2.17 15.96
C GLU A 118 -14.55 -3.13 14.82
N ILE A 119 -14.78 -4.42 15.13
CA ILE A 119 -15.17 -5.42 14.13
C ILE A 119 -16.55 -5.07 13.53
N SER A 120 -17.49 -4.67 14.40
CA SER A 120 -18.83 -4.24 13.96
C SER A 120 -18.74 -3.03 13.04
N ASP A 121 -17.99 -2.01 13.42
CA ASP A 121 -17.81 -0.78 12.64
C ASP A 121 -17.17 -1.07 11.27
N LEU A 122 -16.12 -1.92 11.21
CA LEU A 122 -15.48 -2.33 9.96
C LEU A 122 -16.43 -3.14 9.06
N LYS A 123 -17.24 -4.04 9.63
CA LYS A 123 -18.27 -4.77 8.86
C LYS A 123 -19.28 -3.80 8.23
N ASP A 124 -19.76 -2.83 9.00
CA ASP A 124 -20.72 -1.83 8.50
C ASP A 124 -20.07 -0.90 7.47
N GLY A 125 -18.80 -0.54 7.66
CA GLY A 125 -18.03 0.22 6.69
C GLY A 125 -17.85 -0.54 5.37
N ILE A 126 -17.54 -1.83 5.42
CA ILE A 126 -17.41 -2.70 4.23
C ILE A 126 -18.78 -2.91 3.56
N LYS A 127 -19.88 -3.07 4.31
CA LYS A 127 -21.24 -3.11 3.75
C LYS A 127 -21.55 -1.83 2.96
N LYS A 128 -21.19 -0.66 3.51
CA LYS A 128 -21.35 0.63 2.80
C LYS A 128 -20.45 0.72 1.57
N LEU A 129 -19.19 0.27 1.67
CA LEU A 129 -18.24 0.28 0.57
C LEU A 129 -18.74 -0.52 -0.63
N LEU A 130 -19.25 -1.74 -0.41
CA LEU A 130 -19.69 -2.64 -1.48
C LEU A 130 -20.97 -2.20 -2.19
N LYS A 131 -21.71 -1.23 -1.66
CA LYS A 131 -22.84 -0.57 -2.35
C LYS A 131 -22.37 0.46 -3.41
N LEU A 132 -21.07 0.81 -3.41
CA LEU A 132 -20.50 1.86 -4.25
C LEU A 132 -19.96 1.29 -5.57
N GLY A 133 -20.85 0.89 -6.50
CA GLY A 133 -20.48 0.52 -7.87
C GLY A 133 -19.61 -0.75 -7.96
N PHE A 134 -20.05 -1.83 -7.30
CA PHE A 134 -19.48 -3.15 -7.47
C PHE A 134 -20.38 -4.03 -8.32
N TYR A 135 -19.79 -4.70 -9.31
CA TYR A 135 -20.53 -5.50 -10.30
C TYR A 135 -19.95 -6.90 -10.44
N TYR A 136 -20.83 -7.85 -10.78
CA TYR A 136 -20.46 -9.26 -11.07
C TYR A 136 -21.38 -9.87 -12.12
N SER A 137 -20.96 -11.00 -12.69
CA SER A 137 -21.75 -11.83 -13.59
C SER A 137 -21.40 -13.31 -13.41
N PHE A 138 -22.35 -14.18 -13.71
CA PHE A 138 -22.13 -15.63 -13.75
C PHE A 138 -21.76 -16.12 -15.15
N GLY A 139 -21.92 -15.29 -16.19
CA GLY A 139 -21.78 -15.70 -17.57
C GLY A 139 -20.69 -15.00 -18.35
N VAL A 140 -20.19 -13.84 -17.87
CA VAL A 140 -19.13 -13.06 -18.53
C VAL A 140 -18.10 -12.56 -17.53
N ASP A 141 -16.84 -12.55 -17.95
CA ASP A 141 -15.76 -11.92 -17.19
C ASP A 141 -15.83 -10.40 -17.35
N LEU A 142 -16.05 -9.69 -16.25
CA LEU A 142 -16.04 -8.22 -16.19
C LEU A 142 -14.66 -7.65 -15.88
N THR A 143 -13.72 -8.47 -15.41
CA THR A 143 -12.39 -8.00 -14.97
C THR A 143 -11.42 -7.75 -16.11
N SER A 144 -11.68 -8.31 -17.29
CA SER A 144 -10.80 -8.26 -18.45
C SER A 144 -11.48 -7.59 -19.64
N SER A 145 -10.70 -6.91 -20.49
CA SER A 145 -11.20 -6.40 -21.77
C SER A 145 -11.58 -7.54 -22.74
N GLN A 146 -12.48 -7.25 -23.70
CA GLN A 146 -12.90 -8.26 -24.68
C GLN A 146 -11.71 -8.80 -25.48
N GLU A 147 -10.78 -7.93 -25.88
CA GLU A 147 -9.57 -8.36 -26.56
C GLU A 147 -8.69 -9.27 -25.71
N TYR A 148 -8.50 -8.94 -24.42
CA TYR A 148 -7.70 -9.77 -23.51
C TYR A 148 -8.32 -11.16 -23.36
N GLN A 149 -9.66 -11.25 -23.19
CA GLN A 149 -10.39 -12.52 -23.07
C GLN A 149 -10.20 -13.37 -24.35
N SER A 150 -10.46 -12.80 -25.52
CA SER A 150 -10.35 -13.49 -26.81
C SER A 150 -8.93 -13.96 -27.08
N ARG A 151 -7.90 -13.16 -26.72
CA ARG A 151 -6.48 -13.54 -26.83
C ARG A 151 -6.16 -14.74 -25.95
N ILE A 152 -6.52 -14.68 -24.66
CA ILE A 152 -6.27 -15.80 -23.72
C ILE A 152 -6.97 -17.08 -24.21
N LEU A 153 -8.23 -16.99 -24.63
CA LEU A 153 -8.97 -18.15 -25.14
C LEU A 153 -8.36 -18.72 -26.43
N SER A 154 -7.88 -17.86 -27.34
CA SER A 154 -7.19 -18.28 -28.54
C SER A 154 -5.86 -18.97 -28.23
N ASP A 155 -5.07 -18.39 -27.32
CA ASP A 155 -3.79 -18.98 -26.87
C ASP A 155 -4.01 -20.34 -26.20
N LEU A 156 -5.07 -20.46 -25.39
CA LEU A 156 -5.46 -21.73 -24.79
C LEU A 156 -5.83 -22.78 -25.86
N LYS A 157 -6.66 -22.42 -26.86
CA LYS A 157 -7.02 -23.31 -27.97
C LYS A 157 -5.80 -23.74 -28.79
N ASN A 158 -4.88 -22.82 -29.06
CA ASN A 158 -3.64 -23.10 -29.82
C ASN A 158 -2.63 -23.87 -28.98
N GLY A 159 -2.49 -23.59 -27.68
CA GLY A 159 -1.65 -24.34 -26.75
C GLY A 159 -2.13 -25.78 -26.61
N ILE A 160 -3.43 -26.01 -26.57
CA ILE A 160 -4.02 -27.36 -26.59
C ILE A 160 -3.68 -28.07 -27.89
N LYS A 161 -3.84 -27.44 -29.06
CA LYS A 161 -3.47 -28.04 -30.37
C LYS A 161 -1.97 -28.38 -30.45
N SER A 162 -1.09 -27.51 -29.91
CA SER A 162 0.37 -27.73 -29.92
C SER A 162 0.80 -28.81 -28.94
N LEU A 163 0.09 -29.02 -27.82
CA LEU A 163 0.34 -30.09 -26.85
C LEU A 163 -0.03 -31.48 -27.40
N PHE A 164 -1.00 -31.53 -28.31
CA PHE A 164 -1.28 -32.76 -29.05
C PHE A 164 -0.28 -33.06 -30.17
N ASN A 165 0.46 -32.03 -30.63
CA ASN A 165 1.38 -32.15 -31.76
C ASN A 165 2.88 -32.17 -31.40
N ASN A 166 3.31 -31.76 -30.18
CA ASN A 166 4.75 -31.71 -29.79
C ASN A 166 4.98 -31.89 -28.29
N ASN A 167 5.88 -32.82 -27.95
CA ASN A 167 6.30 -33.16 -26.60
C ASN A 167 7.34 -32.19 -25.96
N ASN A 168 7.63 -31.05 -26.57
CA ASN A 168 8.68 -30.15 -26.05
C ASN A 168 8.29 -28.69 -26.25
N SER A 169 7.85 -28.02 -25.17
CA SER A 169 8.04 -26.56 -25.00
C SER A 169 7.91 -26.18 -23.54
N THR A 170 9.01 -25.63 -23.06
CA THR A 170 9.20 -25.00 -21.74
C THR A 170 8.78 -23.53 -21.77
N ASN A 171 8.22 -23.06 -20.63
CA ASN A 171 7.96 -21.66 -20.25
C ASN A 171 6.62 -21.03 -20.66
N MET A 172 5.57 -21.35 -19.90
CA MET A 172 4.48 -20.43 -19.58
C MET A 172 4.00 -20.67 -18.14
N LYS A 173 3.53 -19.61 -17.45
CA LYS A 173 3.10 -19.57 -16.04
C LYS A 173 2.49 -20.91 -15.56
N GLN A 174 3.28 -21.69 -14.86
CA GLN A 174 3.09 -23.14 -14.63
C GLN A 174 1.74 -23.55 -14.01
N ASN A 175 1.07 -22.66 -13.27
CA ASN A 175 -0.13 -23.03 -12.51
C ASN A 175 -1.44 -22.94 -13.30
N LYS A 176 -1.60 -21.98 -14.22
CA LYS A 176 -2.75 -21.93 -15.13
C LYS A 176 -2.72 -23.10 -16.15
N ASN A 177 -1.52 -23.54 -16.52
CA ASN A 177 -1.35 -24.65 -17.48
C ASN A 177 -1.81 -26.02 -16.97
N PHE A 178 -1.76 -26.26 -15.66
CA PHE A 178 -2.19 -27.54 -15.08
C PHE A 178 -3.72 -27.70 -15.14
N TYR A 179 -4.46 -26.64 -14.73
CA TYR A 179 -5.93 -26.64 -14.81
C TYR A 179 -6.44 -26.74 -16.24
N ILE A 180 -5.73 -26.11 -17.17
CA ILE A 180 -6.02 -26.20 -18.62
C ILE A 180 -5.85 -27.63 -19.14
N LYS A 181 -4.78 -28.35 -18.75
CA LYS A 181 -4.53 -29.74 -19.18
C LYS A 181 -5.62 -30.69 -18.70
N GLU A 182 -6.09 -30.54 -17.49
CA GLU A 182 -7.09 -31.40 -16.88
C GLU A 182 -8.52 -31.15 -17.41
N ASN A 183 -8.80 -29.92 -17.86
CA ASN A 183 -10.13 -29.53 -18.33
C ASN A 183 -10.19 -29.15 -19.80
N ALA A 184 -9.12 -29.38 -20.56
CA ALA A 184 -9.00 -29.01 -21.98
C ALA A 184 -10.13 -29.53 -22.89
N SER A 185 -10.73 -30.69 -22.57
CA SER A 185 -11.86 -31.26 -23.30
C SER A 185 -13.20 -30.59 -23.05
N LYS A 186 -13.26 -29.70 -22.01
CA LYS A 186 -14.49 -29.04 -21.57
C LYS A 186 -14.62 -27.57 -22.04
N PHE A 187 -13.60 -27.02 -22.70
CA PHE A 187 -13.60 -25.64 -23.21
C PHE A 187 -14.31 -25.53 -24.57
N GLY A 188 -15.61 -25.51 -24.54
CA GLY A 188 -16.49 -25.05 -25.62
C GLY A 188 -17.41 -23.95 -25.06
N ILE A 189 -18.00 -23.09 -25.90
CA ILE A 189 -19.10 -22.24 -25.47
C ILE A 189 -20.22 -23.18 -25.06
N SER A 190 -20.37 -23.39 -23.79
CA SER A 190 -21.31 -24.32 -23.20
C SER A 190 -22.45 -23.51 -22.54
N GLU A 191 -23.66 -24.03 -22.62
CA GLU A 191 -24.82 -23.55 -21.86
C GLU A 191 -24.67 -23.86 -20.34
N ASN A 192 -23.54 -24.50 -19.95
CA ASN A 192 -23.28 -24.97 -18.59
C ASN A 192 -22.57 -23.85 -17.76
N ILE A 193 -23.19 -23.41 -16.69
CA ILE A 193 -22.69 -22.34 -15.79
C ILE A 193 -21.35 -22.72 -15.15
N GLU A 194 -21.09 -23.99 -14.83
CA GLU A 194 -19.81 -24.43 -14.25
C GLU A 194 -18.65 -24.19 -15.23
N GLU A 195 -18.86 -24.45 -16.51
CA GLU A 195 -17.87 -24.20 -17.56
C GLU A 195 -17.63 -22.68 -17.75
N ASN A 196 -18.69 -21.89 -17.73
CA ASN A 196 -18.60 -20.43 -17.81
C ASN A 196 -17.83 -19.83 -16.62
N LEU A 197 -18.10 -20.25 -15.38
CA LEU A 197 -17.39 -19.78 -14.20
C LEU A 197 -15.92 -20.21 -14.19
N GLY A 198 -15.61 -21.42 -14.64
CA GLY A 198 -14.24 -21.86 -14.85
C GLY A 198 -13.51 -21.00 -15.89
N GLN A 199 -14.15 -20.64 -16.99
CA GLN A 199 -13.62 -19.76 -18.02
C GLN A 199 -13.41 -18.33 -17.50
N ILE A 200 -14.38 -17.76 -16.75
CA ILE A 200 -14.27 -16.45 -16.12
C ILE A 200 -13.03 -16.38 -15.21
N TYR A 201 -12.80 -17.39 -14.38
CA TYR A 201 -11.60 -17.44 -13.54
C TYR A 201 -10.30 -17.45 -14.35
N LEU A 202 -10.26 -18.18 -15.46
CA LEU A 202 -9.07 -18.28 -16.32
C LEU A 202 -8.76 -16.97 -17.05
N THR A 203 -9.80 -16.25 -17.52
CA THR A 203 -9.63 -14.99 -18.25
C THR A 203 -9.50 -13.79 -17.32
N SER A 204 -9.81 -13.94 -16.01
CA SER A 204 -9.84 -12.83 -15.06
C SER A 204 -8.49 -12.11 -14.94
N CYS A 205 -8.54 -10.77 -14.97
CA CYS A 205 -7.41 -9.89 -14.80
C CYS A 205 -7.22 -9.54 -13.31
N GLU A 206 -6.09 -9.96 -12.74
CA GLU A 206 -5.79 -9.76 -11.32
C GLU A 206 -5.89 -8.30 -10.87
N LYS A 207 -5.53 -7.37 -11.75
CA LYS A 207 -5.56 -5.92 -11.50
C LYS A 207 -6.96 -5.41 -11.14
N TYR A 208 -7.98 -6.00 -11.74
CA TYR A 208 -9.38 -5.58 -11.61
C TYR A 208 -10.26 -6.57 -10.86
N PHE A 209 -9.72 -7.72 -10.44
CA PHE A 209 -10.40 -8.73 -9.64
C PHE A 209 -10.38 -8.32 -8.16
N PHE A 210 -11.36 -7.52 -7.73
CA PHE A 210 -11.33 -6.81 -6.47
C PHE A 210 -11.37 -7.71 -5.23
N ASN A 211 -12.06 -8.83 -5.28
CA ASN A 211 -12.14 -9.80 -4.19
C ASN A 211 -11.17 -10.99 -4.34
N LYS A 212 -10.16 -10.91 -5.18
CA LYS A 212 -9.21 -12.00 -5.42
C LYS A 212 -8.59 -12.55 -4.13
N ASN A 213 -8.17 -11.66 -3.23
CA ASN A 213 -7.51 -12.06 -1.99
C ASN A 213 -8.44 -12.82 -1.02
N LEU A 214 -9.76 -12.65 -1.13
CA LEU A 214 -10.76 -13.36 -0.31
C LEU A 214 -10.90 -14.83 -0.72
N TYR A 215 -10.43 -15.19 -1.93
CA TYR A 215 -10.50 -16.57 -2.44
C TYR A 215 -9.26 -17.40 -2.19
N LYS A 216 -8.23 -16.89 -1.53
CA LYS A 216 -6.97 -17.63 -1.30
C LYS A 216 -7.19 -19.01 -0.68
N LYS A 217 -8.14 -19.14 0.26
CA LYS A 217 -8.48 -20.42 0.88
C LYS A 217 -9.41 -21.30 0.05
N PHE A 218 -10.02 -20.79 -1.01
CA PHE A 218 -10.85 -21.52 -1.97
C PHE A 218 -10.04 -22.13 -3.12
N LEU A 219 -8.73 -21.94 -3.09
CA LEU A 219 -7.82 -22.49 -4.07
C LEU A 219 -7.08 -23.68 -3.44
N ASP A 220 -6.85 -24.69 -4.25
CA ASP A 220 -5.97 -25.80 -3.89
C ASP A 220 -4.55 -25.25 -3.61
N PRO A 221 -3.98 -25.50 -2.44
CA PRO A 221 -2.69 -24.92 -2.06
C PRO A 221 -1.51 -25.43 -2.91
N THR A 222 -1.66 -26.56 -3.60
CA THR A 222 -0.61 -27.17 -4.41
C THR A 222 -0.64 -26.69 -5.85
N THR A 223 -1.83 -26.58 -6.43
CA THR A 223 -2.05 -26.22 -7.84
C THR A 223 -2.42 -24.75 -8.03
N ASN A 224 -2.86 -24.08 -6.94
CA ASN A 224 -3.42 -22.72 -6.97
C ASN A 224 -4.61 -22.59 -7.94
N THR A 225 -5.36 -23.68 -8.11
CA THR A 225 -6.60 -23.72 -8.90
C THR A 225 -7.81 -23.74 -7.98
N PRO A 226 -8.99 -23.29 -8.44
CA PRO A 226 -10.21 -23.38 -7.65
C PRO A 226 -10.49 -24.80 -7.17
N LEU A 227 -10.84 -24.96 -5.88
CA LEU A 227 -11.39 -26.21 -5.35
C LEU A 227 -12.67 -26.57 -6.09
N ASP A 228 -13.51 -25.58 -6.34
CA ASP A 228 -14.65 -25.66 -7.24
C ASP A 228 -14.95 -24.27 -7.84
N PRO A 229 -14.94 -24.10 -9.18
CA PRO A 229 -15.16 -22.82 -9.86
C PRO A 229 -16.49 -22.15 -9.52
N CYS A 230 -17.53 -22.91 -9.17
CA CYS A 230 -18.86 -22.39 -8.84
C CYS A 230 -18.84 -21.45 -7.63
N PHE A 231 -17.82 -21.52 -6.79
CA PHE A 231 -17.68 -20.64 -5.59
C PHE A 231 -16.75 -19.47 -5.79
N ILE A 232 -16.26 -19.21 -7.02
CA ILE A 232 -15.39 -18.07 -7.29
C ILE A 232 -16.09 -17.12 -8.27
N ILE A 233 -16.57 -16.01 -7.74
CA ILE A 233 -17.29 -14.97 -8.50
C ILE A 233 -16.47 -13.70 -8.48
N PRO A 234 -15.72 -13.38 -9.54
CA PRO A 234 -14.96 -12.15 -9.61
C PRO A 234 -15.85 -10.91 -9.61
N ILE A 235 -15.53 -9.92 -8.78
CA ILE A 235 -16.22 -8.63 -8.80
C ILE A 235 -15.28 -7.54 -9.28
N ILE A 236 -15.83 -6.55 -10.00
CA ILE A 236 -15.15 -5.30 -10.34
C ILE A 236 -15.69 -4.17 -9.47
N CYS A 237 -14.84 -3.17 -9.21
CA CYS A 237 -15.23 -1.86 -8.73
C CYS A 237 -15.14 -0.87 -9.88
N GLY A 238 -16.21 -0.13 -10.15
CA GLY A 238 -16.21 0.82 -11.27
C GLY A 238 -17.61 1.15 -11.74
N TYR A 239 -17.88 0.94 -13.03
CA TYR A 239 -19.17 1.22 -13.65
C TYR A 239 -19.51 0.18 -14.72
N PHE A 240 -20.79 -0.14 -14.84
CA PHE A 240 -21.36 -0.91 -15.94
C PHE A 240 -22.68 -0.25 -16.38
N GLY A 241 -22.79 0.08 -17.66
CA GLY A 241 -24.02 0.59 -18.24
C GLY A 241 -24.18 0.15 -19.70
N THR A 242 -25.41 -0.05 -20.14
CA THR A 242 -25.73 -0.50 -21.49
C THR A 242 -27.01 0.12 -22.01
N PHE A 243 -27.10 0.36 -23.30
CA PHE A 243 -28.34 0.70 -23.98
C PHE A 243 -28.41 0.06 -25.34
N THR A 244 -29.62 0.00 -25.91
CA THR A 244 -29.86 -0.51 -27.24
C THR A 244 -30.37 0.59 -28.17
N HIS A 245 -30.07 0.44 -29.46
CA HIS A 245 -30.57 1.31 -30.50
C HIS A 245 -30.85 0.51 -31.75
N GLU A 246 -32.01 0.76 -32.39
CA GLU A 246 -32.34 0.13 -33.64
C GLU A 246 -31.74 0.93 -34.81
N ILE A 247 -31.02 0.24 -35.69
CA ILE A 247 -30.39 0.82 -36.88
C ILE A 247 -30.40 -0.20 -38.00
N ASP A 248 -30.80 0.20 -39.19
CA ASP A 248 -30.88 -0.66 -40.37
C ASP A 248 -31.68 -1.99 -40.11
N GLY A 249 -32.76 -1.90 -39.32
CA GLY A 249 -33.63 -3.04 -39.00
C GLY A 249 -33.00 -4.09 -38.06
N SER A 250 -31.90 -3.75 -37.41
CA SER A 250 -31.25 -4.60 -36.44
C SER A 250 -30.88 -3.84 -35.16
N VAL A 251 -30.85 -4.54 -34.04
CA VAL A 251 -30.52 -3.93 -32.75
C VAL A 251 -29.00 -3.82 -32.57
N LEU A 252 -28.53 -2.61 -32.29
CA LEU A 252 -27.18 -2.32 -31.83
C LEU A 252 -27.18 -2.27 -30.31
N TYR A 253 -26.27 -2.95 -29.68
CA TYR A 253 -26.01 -2.91 -28.25
C TYR A 253 -24.75 -2.08 -28.00
N PHE A 254 -24.85 -1.03 -27.18
CA PHE A 254 -23.73 -0.26 -26.69
C PHE A 254 -23.56 -0.56 -25.20
N THR A 255 -22.31 -0.86 -24.78
CA THR A 255 -21.98 -1.06 -23.37
C THR A 255 -20.72 -0.28 -23.01
N LEU A 256 -20.72 0.34 -21.82
CA LEU A 256 -19.56 0.98 -21.21
C LEU A 256 -19.25 0.26 -19.90
N ILE A 257 -18.02 -0.25 -19.79
CA ILE A 257 -17.47 -0.84 -18.56
C ILE A 257 -16.29 -0.01 -18.12
N SER A 258 -16.29 0.43 -16.87
CA SER A 258 -15.12 1.02 -16.25
C SER A 258 -14.65 0.14 -15.09
N ARG A 259 -13.36 -0.21 -15.08
CA ARG A 259 -12.72 -1.10 -14.10
C ARG A 259 -11.67 -0.33 -13.33
N ARG A 260 -11.86 -0.12 -12.04
CA ARG A 260 -10.82 0.47 -11.17
C ARG A 260 -9.83 -0.59 -10.74
N SER A 261 -8.56 -0.24 -10.73
CA SER A 261 -7.51 -1.13 -10.23
C SER A 261 -7.58 -1.28 -8.71
N GLN A 262 -7.42 -2.50 -8.20
CA GLN A 262 -7.21 -2.76 -6.78
C GLN A 262 -5.81 -2.36 -6.30
N ASN A 263 -4.83 -2.27 -7.24
CA ASN A 263 -3.48 -1.84 -6.96
C ASN A 263 -3.48 -0.33 -6.66
N HIS A 264 -2.82 0.08 -5.59
CA HIS A 264 -2.80 1.46 -5.13
C HIS A 264 -4.22 2.10 -5.01
N CYS A 265 -5.21 1.26 -4.63
CA CYS A 265 -6.58 1.69 -4.39
C CYS A 265 -6.70 2.42 -3.07
N GLY A 266 -7.48 3.50 -3.06
CA GLY A 266 -7.74 4.28 -1.85
C GLY A 266 -8.65 5.47 -2.10
N THR A 267 -8.76 6.33 -1.08
CA THR A 267 -9.53 7.56 -1.10
C THR A 267 -8.66 8.75 -1.54
N ARG A 268 -9.31 9.85 -1.94
CA ARG A 268 -8.71 11.01 -2.57
C ARG A 268 -7.52 11.62 -1.81
N TYR A 269 -7.61 11.73 -0.48
CA TYR A 269 -6.57 12.37 0.33
C TYR A 269 -5.53 11.40 0.88
N ASN A 270 -5.81 10.11 0.86
CA ASN A 270 -4.90 9.08 1.32
C ASN A 270 -4.05 8.47 0.21
N THR A 271 -4.55 8.50 -1.04
CA THR A 271 -3.90 7.80 -2.15
C THR A 271 -3.82 8.71 -3.37
N ARG A 272 -2.62 9.19 -3.72
CA ARG A 272 -2.33 10.04 -4.89
C ARG A 272 -1.03 9.66 -5.54
N GLY A 273 -0.86 10.08 -6.81
CA GLY A 273 0.36 9.84 -7.56
C GLY A 273 0.65 8.37 -7.82
N ILE A 274 1.92 8.03 -7.82
CA ILE A 274 2.44 6.68 -8.08
C ILE A 274 3.02 6.08 -6.79
N ASN A 275 2.98 4.74 -6.66
CA ASN A 275 3.69 4.01 -5.62
C ASN A 275 5.00 3.38 -6.14
N ASP A 276 5.76 2.72 -5.28
CA ASP A 276 7.05 2.11 -5.62
C ASP A 276 6.94 0.92 -6.60
N ASP A 277 5.76 0.31 -6.69
CA ASP A 277 5.47 -0.79 -7.61
C ASP A 277 5.06 -0.30 -9.00
N GLY A 278 4.96 1.03 -9.20
CA GLY A 278 4.55 1.63 -10.48
C GLY A 278 3.03 1.80 -10.63
N HIS A 279 2.25 1.46 -9.62
CA HIS A 279 0.80 1.64 -9.68
C HIS A 279 0.42 3.07 -9.32
N VAL A 280 -0.54 3.64 -10.04
CA VAL A 280 -1.03 5.01 -9.80
C VAL A 280 -2.40 5.01 -9.13
N ALA A 281 -2.64 6.04 -8.33
CA ALA A 281 -3.93 6.23 -7.67
C ALA A 281 -5.06 6.44 -8.70
N ASN A 282 -6.25 5.96 -8.34
CA ASN A 282 -7.46 6.05 -9.18
C ASN A 282 -7.23 5.60 -10.63
N TYR A 283 -6.42 4.55 -10.81
CA TYR A 283 -6.22 3.95 -12.13
C TYR A 283 -7.48 3.21 -12.55
N CYS A 284 -7.97 3.55 -13.75
CA CYS A 284 -9.18 2.95 -14.29
C CYS A 284 -9.02 2.72 -15.78
N GLU A 285 -9.48 1.57 -16.25
CA GLU A 285 -9.69 1.22 -17.65
C GLU A 285 -11.17 1.37 -17.99
N SER A 286 -11.49 2.15 -19.01
CA SER A 286 -12.84 2.30 -19.53
C SER A 286 -12.92 1.69 -20.93
N GLU A 287 -13.74 0.67 -21.06
CA GLU A 287 -13.99 -0.06 -22.32
C GLU A 287 -15.39 0.22 -22.84
N GLN A 288 -15.46 0.78 -24.04
CA GLN A 288 -16.73 0.80 -24.80
C GLN A 288 -16.82 -0.43 -25.70
N ILE A 289 -17.98 -1.04 -25.74
CA ILE A 289 -18.26 -2.23 -26.53
C ILE A 289 -19.49 -1.95 -27.41
N VAL A 290 -19.37 -2.31 -28.67
CA VAL A 290 -20.47 -2.28 -29.64
C VAL A 290 -20.70 -3.69 -30.16
N ILE A 291 -21.93 -4.18 -30.01
CA ILE A 291 -22.34 -5.47 -30.61
C ILE A 291 -23.44 -5.16 -31.62
N TYR A 292 -23.21 -5.54 -32.87
CA TYR A 292 -24.18 -5.44 -33.94
C TYR A 292 -24.15 -6.67 -34.81
N LYS A 293 -25.29 -7.38 -34.92
CA LYS A 293 -25.38 -8.70 -35.55
C LYS A 293 -24.31 -9.63 -34.94
N ASN A 294 -23.41 -10.16 -35.74
CA ASN A 294 -22.36 -11.07 -35.28
C ASN A 294 -21.03 -10.37 -34.95
N ASN A 295 -20.95 -9.06 -35.09
CA ASN A 295 -19.72 -8.32 -34.85
C ASN A 295 -19.71 -7.73 -33.44
N LEU A 296 -18.61 -8.01 -32.72
CA LEU A 296 -18.25 -7.34 -31.48
C LEU A 296 -17.04 -6.44 -31.72
N LEU A 297 -17.17 -5.17 -31.38
CA LEU A 297 -16.09 -4.20 -31.42
C LEU A 297 -15.87 -3.65 -30.03
N SER A 298 -14.60 -3.45 -29.61
CA SER A 298 -14.32 -2.77 -28.35
C SER A 298 -13.12 -1.83 -28.44
N PHE A 299 -13.09 -0.83 -27.55
CA PHE A 299 -11.99 0.10 -27.42
C PHE A 299 -11.80 0.50 -25.95
N CYS A 300 -10.58 0.33 -25.45
CA CYS A 300 -10.17 0.67 -24.11
C CYS A 300 -9.43 1.99 -24.04
N GLN A 301 -9.75 2.80 -23.03
CA GLN A 301 -9.06 4.02 -22.63
C GLN A 301 -8.60 3.92 -21.19
N LEU A 302 -7.47 4.54 -20.87
CA LEU A 302 -6.89 4.52 -19.51
C LEU A 302 -6.97 5.90 -18.86
N ARG A 303 -7.19 5.94 -17.56
CA ARG A 303 -7.03 7.13 -16.73
C ARG A 303 -6.39 6.81 -15.38
N GLY A 304 -5.84 7.82 -14.72
CA GLY A 304 -5.25 7.68 -13.39
C GLY A 304 -4.45 8.91 -13.01
N SER A 305 -4.07 9.01 -11.77
CA SER A 305 -3.24 10.10 -11.25
C SER A 305 -1.94 10.22 -12.04
N VAL A 306 -1.34 11.41 -12.07
CA VAL A 306 -0.06 11.61 -12.74
C VAL A 306 1.00 10.69 -12.13
N PRO A 307 1.78 9.95 -12.92
CA PRO A 307 2.75 8.99 -12.40
C PRO A 307 4.04 9.66 -11.86
N VAL A 308 3.87 10.43 -10.78
CA VAL A 308 4.89 11.12 -10.00
C VAL A 308 4.57 10.89 -8.53
N PHE A 309 5.58 10.77 -7.68
CA PHE A 309 5.38 10.72 -6.24
C PHE A 309 5.02 12.10 -5.71
N PHE A 310 3.77 12.29 -5.34
CA PHE A 310 3.31 13.52 -4.71
C PHE A 310 2.24 13.25 -3.66
N GLN A 311 2.11 14.18 -2.73
CA GLN A 311 1.08 14.19 -1.71
C GLN A 311 0.42 15.55 -1.59
N GLN A 312 -0.79 15.56 -1.06
CA GLN A 312 -1.50 16.77 -0.68
C GLN A 312 -2.26 16.46 0.60
N ILE A 313 -1.74 16.91 1.74
CA ILE A 313 -2.30 16.61 3.05
C ILE A 313 -3.20 17.77 3.47
N GLY A 314 -4.53 17.51 3.55
CA GLY A 314 -5.53 18.48 3.96
C GLY A 314 -6.03 19.41 2.87
N PHE A 315 -7.10 20.14 3.17
CA PHE A 315 -7.90 20.93 2.19
C PHE A 315 -7.14 22.12 1.57
N ARG A 316 -6.24 22.77 2.33
CA ARG A 316 -5.43 23.91 1.86
C ARG A 316 -3.95 23.59 1.74
N ALA A 317 -3.58 22.32 1.85
CA ALA A 317 -2.17 21.95 1.85
C ALA A 317 -1.53 22.16 0.48
N ALA A 318 -0.30 22.60 0.52
CA ALA A 318 0.56 22.63 -0.66
C ALA A 318 0.73 21.21 -1.22
N THR A 319 0.87 21.11 -2.51
CA THR A 319 1.25 19.86 -3.17
C THR A 319 2.77 19.72 -3.05
N ASP A 320 3.22 18.61 -2.47
CA ASP A 320 4.64 18.32 -2.30
C ASP A 320 5.05 17.10 -3.13
N ILE A 321 6.25 17.15 -3.73
CA ILE A 321 6.90 16.01 -4.35
C ILE A 321 7.61 15.23 -3.25
N THR A 322 7.17 14.00 -2.99
CA THR A 322 7.62 13.21 -1.82
C THR A 322 8.89 12.41 -2.06
N ARG A 323 9.34 12.29 -3.31
CA ARG A 323 10.51 11.48 -3.67
C ARG A 323 11.39 12.15 -4.69
N ASN A 324 12.64 11.72 -4.71
CA ASN A 324 13.63 12.22 -5.68
C ASN A 324 13.34 11.71 -7.11
N ARG A 325 14.10 12.29 -8.06
CA ARG A 325 13.94 11.99 -9.49
C ARG A 325 14.19 10.53 -9.85
N ASN A 326 15.19 9.88 -9.23
CA ASN A 326 15.60 8.53 -9.62
C ASN A 326 14.55 7.49 -9.24
N LEU A 327 13.97 7.59 -8.03
CA LEU A 327 12.85 6.75 -7.62
C LEU A 327 11.63 6.93 -8.52
N THR A 328 11.36 8.18 -8.91
CA THR A 328 10.28 8.47 -9.86
C THR A 328 10.56 7.87 -11.24
N ILE A 329 11.82 7.86 -11.71
CA ILE A 329 12.20 7.19 -12.96
C ILE A 329 11.90 5.70 -12.91
N GLU A 330 12.27 5.04 -11.81
CA GLU A 330 12.05 3.60 -11.64
C GLU A 330 10.57 3.25 -11.59
N ALA A 331 9.80 3.90 -10.71
CA ALA A 331 8.37 3.66 -10.58
C ALA A 331 7.61 3.93 -11.90
N PHE A 332 7.95 5.03 -12.61
CA PHE A 332 7.36 5.33 -13.91
C PHE A 332 7.74 4.29 -14.98
N SER A 333 8.95 3.72 -14.91
CA SER A 333 9.34 2.62 -15.82
C SER A 333 8.49 1.36 -15.61
N LYS A 334 8.21 1.00 -14.35
CA LYS A 334 7.29 -0.10 -14.01
C LYS A 334 5.88 0.18 -14.53
N HIS A 335 5.38 1.41 -14.34
CA HIS A 335 4.07 1.82 -14.85
C HIS A 335 3.96 1.70 -16.38
N LEU A 336 4.99 2.15 -17.11
CA LEU A 336 5.05 2.01 -18.57
C LEU A 336 5.12 0.54 -18.99
N ALA A 337 5.90 -0.28 -18.30
CA ALA A 337 6.03 -1.70 -18.59
C ALA A 337 4.68 -2.42 -18.44
N GLU A 338 3.96 -2.17 -17.34
CA GLU A 338 2.62 -2.72 -17.11
C GLU A 338 1.64 -2.35 -18.23
N MET A 339 1.56 -1.08 -18.61
CA MET A 339 0.66 -0.67 -19.69
C MET A 339 1.05 -1.24 -21.07
N ARG A 340 2.34 -1.50 -21.30
CA ARG A 340 2.85 -2.07 -22.56
C ARG A 340 2.61 -3.56 -22.70
N GLU A 341 2.29 -4.26 -21.65
CA GLU A 341 1.83 -5.65 -21.74
C GLU A 341 0.51 -5.74 -22.53
N ASP A 342 -0.34 -4.70 -22.40
CA ASP A 342 -1.66 -4.66 -23.05
C ASP A 342 -1.66 -3.81 -24.34
N TYR A 343 -0.87 -2.71 -24.38
CA TYR A 343 -0.92 -1.73 -25.46
C TYR A 343 0.49 -1.34 -25.98
N ASN A 344 0.74 -1.52 -27.27
CA ASN A 344 2.04 -1.21 -27.87
C ASN A 344 2.34 0.30 -27.91
N LEU A 345 1.29 1.13 -28.06
CA LEU A 345 1.38 2.58 -28.17
C LEU A 345 0.53 3.26 -27.11
N ILE A 346 1.11 4.22 -26.40
CA ILE A 346 0.42 4.95 -25.33
C ILE A 346 0.49 6.45 -25.62
N TYR A 347 -0.65 7.12 -25.62
CA TYR A 347 -0.73 8.56 -25.81
C TYR A 347 -1.14 9.22 -24.51
N PHE A 348 -0.19 9.83 -23.81
CA PHE A 348 -0.46 10.56 -22.56
C PHE A 348 -1.09 11.91 -22.87
N ILE A 349 -2.24 12.17 -22.27
CA ILE A 349 -2.95 13.46 -22.30
C ILE A 349 -2.92 14.02 -20.89
N ASN A 350 -2.26 15.15 -20.67
CA ASN A 350 -2.14 15.77 -19.36
C ASN A 350 -3.04 16.99 -19.24
N LEU A 351 -4.01 16.96 -18.30
CA LEU A 351 -5.06 17.97 -18.13
C LEU A 351 -4.82 18.92 -16.95
N LEU A 352 -3.62 18.94 -16.38
CA LEU A 352 -3.28 19.76 -15.22
C LEU A 352 -3.16 21.25 -15.58
N ASN A 353 -3.42 22.10 -14.58
CA ASN A 353 -3.33 23.56 -14.73
C ASN A 353 -1.92 24.07 -14.42
N GLN A 354 -1.32 24.79 -15.37
CA GLN A 354 0.05 25.31 -15.26
C GLN A 354 0.16 26.55 -14.35
N THR A 355 -0.91 27.29 -14.14
CA THR A 355 -0.91 28.51 -13.32
C THR A 355 -1.01 28.21 -11.82
N LYS A 356 -1.53 27.04 -11.42
CA LYS A 356 -1.61 26.62 -10.03
C LYS A 356 -0.28 26.01 -9.57
N LYS A 357 0.40 26.63 -8.61
CA LYS A 357 1.72 26.23 -8.11
C LYS A 357 1.86 24.71 -7.90
N GLY A 358 0.90 24.07 -7.25
CA GLY A 358 0.93 22.64 -6.96
C GLY A 358 0.82 21.77 -8.22
N GLU A 359 -0.12 22.09 -9.13
CA GLU A 359 -0.27 21.36 -10.39
C GLU A 359 0.93 21.60 -11.31
N ALA A 360 1.46 22.85 -11.38
CA ALA A 360 2.66 23.18 -12.14
C ALA A 360 3.90 22.40 -11.70
N LEU A 361 4.05 22.18 -10.38
CA LEU A 361 5.14 21.37 -9.81
C LEU A 361 5.05 19.91 -10.29
N ILE A 362 3.86 19.33 -10.28
CA ILE A 362 3.61 17.97 -10.79
C ILE A 362 3.90 17.90 -12.29
N ILE A 363 3.40 18.87 -13.09
CA ILE A 363 3.65 18.94 -14.54
C ILE A 363 5.16 18.94 -14.80
N SER A 364 5.91 19.83 -14.16
CA SER A 364 7.37 19.96 -14.34
C SER A 364 8.10 18.64 -14.03
N ASN A 365 7.71 17.94 -12.94
CA ASN A 365 8.32 16.67 -12.60
C ASN A 365 7.95 15.56 -13.57
N PHE A 366 6.69 15.50 -14.03
CA PHE A 366 6.25 14.53 -15.03
C PHE A 366 6.95 14.75 -16.38
N GLU A 367 7.02 15.98 -16.86
CA GLU A 367 7.71 16.31 -18.12
C GLU A 367 9.20 15.97 -18.09
N LYS A 368 9.87 16.10 -16.94
CA LYS A 368 11.25 15.62 -16.78
C LYS A 368 11.36 14.11 -17.02
N GLN A 369 10.35 13.33 -16.62
CA GLN A 369 10.29 11.88 -16.89
C GLN A 369 10.07 11.60 -18.37
N ILE A 370 9.17 12.36 -19.03
CA ILE A 370 8.91 12.26 -20.47
C ILE A 370 10.16 12.62 -21.28
N LYS A 371 10.82 13.75 -20.94
CA LYS A 371 12.05 14.21 -21.63
C LYS A 371 13.20 13.20 -21.48
N PHE A 372 13.34 12.58 -20.32
CA PHE A 372 14.36 11.54 -20.09
C PHE A 372 14.21 10.34 -21.03
N ARG A 373 12.98 10.04 -21.47
CA ARG A 373 12.64 8.91 -22.35
C ARG A 373 12.30 9.33 -23.78
N LYS A 374 12.75 10.48 -24.24
CA LYS A 374 12.39 11.06 -25.54
C LYS A 374 12.68 10.15 -26.74
N SER A 375 13.68 9.24 -26.60
CA SER A 375 14.00 8.23 -27.62
C SER A 375 13.03 7.05 -27.69
N ASN A 376 12.17 6.87 -26.69
CA ASN A 376 11.21 5.76 -26.65
C ASN A 376 10.03 6.06 -27.60
N LYS A 377 9.88 5.25 -28.66
CA LYS A 377 8.83 5.38 -29.65
C LYS A 377 7.46 4.84 -29.21
N SER A 378 7.39 4.12 -28.08
CA SER A 378 6.16 3.45 -27.60
C SER A 378 5.18 4.38 -26.91
N PHE A 379 5.53 5.63 -26.66
CA PHE A 379 4.59 6.62 -26.13
C PHE A 379 4.75 8.00 -26.74
N ARG A 380 3.67 8.80 -26.60
CA ARG A 380 3.61 10.23 -26.96
C ARG A 380 3.02 10.98 -25.79
N TYR A 381 3.27 12.28 -25.74
CA TYR A 381 2.78 13.18 -24.72
C TYR A 381 2.16 14.42 -25.33
N TYR A 382 0.95 14.75 -24.87
CA TYR A 382 0.25 15.97 -25.22
C TYR A 382 -0.20 16.67 -23.94
N TYR A 383 0.12 17.95 -23.84
CA TYR A 383 -0.30 18.79 -22.75
C TYR A 383 -1.50 19.64 -23.19
N PHE A 384 -2.57 19.61 -22.42
CA PHE A 384 -3.79 20.39 -22.65
C PHE A 384 -4.29 20.94 -21.32
N ASP A 385 -4.01 22.23 -21.03
CA ASP A 385 -4.49 22.89 -19.83
C ASP A 385 -5.99 23.16 -19.93
N MET A 386 -6.80 22.19 -19.58
CA MET A 386 -8.25 22.26 -19.74
C MET A 386 -8.89 23.45 -19.02
N GLN A 387 -8.33 23.93 -17.89
CA GLN A 387 -8.89 25.08 -17.17
C GLN A 387 -8.59 26.41 -17.87
N ASN A 388 -7.43 26.57 -18.45
CA ASN A 388 -7.05 27.79 -19.16
C ASN A 388 -7.60 27.78 -20.59
N GLU A 389 -7.62 26.62 -21.25
CA GLU A 389 -8.12 26.49 -22.63
C GLU A 389 -9.65 26.52 -22.72
N CYS A 390 -10.34 26.07 -21.66
CA CYS A 390 -11.81 26.02 -21.60
C CYS A 390 -12.35 26.93 -20.48
N PRO A 391 -12.12 28.26 -20.55
CA PRO A 391 -12.58 29.19 -19.51
C PRO A 391 -14.12 29.27 -19.51
N ARG A 392 -14.69 29.38 -18.32
CA ARG A 392 -16.16 29.45 -18.12
C ARG A 392 -16.90 28.28 -18.75
N ASP A 393 -16.27 27.10 -18.78
CA ASP A 393 -16.83 25.87 -19.35
C ASP A 393 -17.19 25.94 -20.85
N ASP A 394 -16.47 26.76 -21.60
CA ASP A 394 -16.49 26.74 -23.07
C ASP A 394 -15.61 25.61 -23.58
N TYR A 395 -16.22 24.45 -23.79
CA TYR A 395 -15.51 23.22 -24.22
C TYR A 395 -15.29 23.14 -25.74
N SER A 396 -15.54 24.20 -26.51
CA SER A 396 -15.32 24.24 -27.97
C SER A 396 -13.85 23.95 -28.33
N LYS A 397 -12.91 24.36 -27.48
CA LYS A 397 -11.48 24.11 -27.69
C LYS A 397 -11.04 22.65 -27.51
N ILE A 398 -11.84 21.80 -26.92
CA ILE A 398 -11.60 20.35 -26.88
C ILE A 398 -11.57 19.80 -28.32
N ASP A 399 -12.26 20.39 -29.26
CA ASP A 399 -12.25 19.96 -30.67
C ASP A 399 -10.86 20.07 -31.31
N TYR A 400 -10.02 21.04 -30.89
CA TYR A 400 -8.62 21.08 -31.29
C TYR A 400 -7.80 19.88 -30.74
N LEU A 401 -8.04 19.48 -29.50
CA LEU A 401 -7.43 18.27 -28.95
C LEU A 401 -7.90 17.04 -29.75
N MET A 402 -9.19 16.97 -30.09
CA MET A 402 -9.74 15.85 -30.85
C MET A 402 -9.15 15.77 -32.27
N GLN A 403 -8.93 16.90 -32.94
CA GLN A 403 -8.22 16.95 -34.24
C GLN A 403 -6.80 16.39 -34.12
N ASN A 404 -6.06 16.74 -33.05
CA ASN A 404 -4.71 16.22 -32.82
C ASN A 404 -4.71 14.72 -32.49
N LEU A 405 -5.82 14.17 -32.00
CA LEU A 405 -5.97 12.74 -31.68
C LEU A 405 -6.47 11.91 -32.86
N GLU A 406 -6.92 12.52 -33.96
CA GLU A 406 -7.47 11.79 -35.10
C GLU A 406 -6.46 10.80 -35.71
N ILE A 407 -5.22 11.25 -35.98
CA ILE A 407 -4.14 10.39 -36.51
C ILE A 407 -3.75 9.31 -35.50
N PRO A 408 -3.46 9.62 -34.22
CA PRO A 408 -3.22 8.58 -33.20
C PRO A 408 -4.34 7.53 -33.11
N LEU A 409 -5.61 7.93 -33.09
CA LEU A 409 -6.75 7.00 -32.99
C LEU A 409 -6.90 6.12 -34.23
N ASN A 410 -6.51 6.60 -35.43
CA ASN A 410 -6.46 5.78 -36.62
C ASN A 410 -5.36 4.70 -36.54
N ILE A 411 -4.22 5.02 -35.90
CA ILE A 411 -3.11 4.07 -35.69
C ILE A 411 -3.49 3.07 -34.58
N PHE A 412 -4.15 3.51 -33.54
CA PHE A 412 -4.53 2.65 -32.42
C PHE A 412 -5.53 1.58 -32.84
N GLN A 413 -6.42 1.90 -33.76
CA GLN A 413 -7.52 1.02 -34.18
C GLN A 413 -8.41 0.67 -32.97
N PHE A 414 -9.25 -0.33 -33.14
CA PHE A 414 -10.08 -0.92 -32.11
C PHE A 414 -10.07 -2.44 -32.29
N PHE A 415 -10.44 -3.16 -31.24
CA PHE A 415 -10.61 -4.61 -31.30
C PHE A 415 -11.90 -4.98 -32.06
N SER A 416 -11.87 -6.03 -32.86
CA SER A 416 -13.04 -6.59 -33.53
C SER A 416 -12.97 -8.10 -33.62
N GLU A 417 -14.07 -8.75 -33.27
CA GLU A 417 -14.26 -10.21 -33.28
C GLU A 417 -15.58 -10.57 -33.97
N ASP A 418 -15.61 -11.63 -34.77
CA ASP A 418 -16.84 -12.27 -35.21
C ASP A 418 -17.34 -13.24 -34.14
N LEU A 419 -18.54 -13.00 -33.60
CA LEU A 419 -19.10 -13.78 -32.48
C LEU A 419 -19.50 -15.21 -32.86
N ASN A 420 -19.70 -15.55 -34.15
CA ASN A 420 -20.02 -16.88 -34.60
C ASN A 420 -18.77 -17.74 -34.75
N THR A 421 -17.74 -17.19 -35.35
CA THR A 421 -16.48 -17.91 -35.61
C THR A 421 -15.45 -17.76 -34.51
N HIS A 422 -15.60 -16.73 -33.62
CA HIS A 422 -14.59 -16.30 -32.65
C HIS A 422 -13.27 -15.92 -33.27
N GLU A 423 -13.29 -15.49 -34.53
CA GLU A 423 -12.13 -14.98 -35.23
C GLU A 423 -11.87 -13.52 -34.85
N ILE A 424 -10.65 -13.22 -34.47
CA ILE A 424 -10.20 -11.86 -34.21
C ILE A 424 -9.90 -11.18 -35.55
N LEU A 425 -10.70 -10.19 -35.91
CA LEU A 425 -10.60 -9.46 -37.18
C LEU A 425 -9.67 -8.25 -37.07
N LYS A 426 -9.61 -7.62 -35.89
CA LYS A 426 -8.73 -6.48 -35.62
C LYS A 426 -8.26 -6.48 -34.17
N HIS A 427 -7.07 -5.88 -33.96
CA HIS A 427 -6.49 -5.66 -32.65
C HIS A 427 -6.41 -4.16 -32.33
N GLN A 428 -6.65 -3.77 -31.09
CA GLN A 428 -6.35 -2.43 -30.58
C GLN A 428 -4.84 -2.32 -30.35
N LYS A 429 -4.12 -1.53 -31.15
CA LYS A 429 -2.66 -1.40 -31.11
C LYS A 429 -2.14 -0.36 -30.12
N GLY A 430 -3.00 0.55 -29.66
CA GLY A 430 -2.62 1.62 -28.76
C GLY A 430 -3.81 2.16 -27.99
N THR A 431 -3.53 2.98 -26.98
CA THR A 431 -4.55 3.58 -26.13
C THR A 431 -4.19 5.00 -25.70
N THR A 432 -5.20 5.77 -25.28
CA THR A 432 -5.01 7.05 -24.59
C THR A 432 -4.88 6.84 -23.09
N ARG A 433 -3.96 7.55 -22.44
CA ARG A 433 -3.77 7.59 -21.02
C ARG A 433 -3.96 9.02 -20.50
N THR A 434 -5.14 9.31 -19.99
CA THR A 434 -5.50 10.66 -19.53
C THR A 434 -5.06 10.88 -18.09
N ASN A 435 -4.22 11.90 -17.88
CA ASN A 435 -3.69 12.30 -16.58
C ASN A 435 -4.43 13.50 -16.03
N CYS A 436 -4.78 13.47 -14.75
CA CYS A 436 -5.28 14.60 -14.00
C CYS A 436 -4.84 14.48 -12.54
N LEU A 437 -5.09 15.47 -11.70
CA LEU A 437 -4.80 15.40 -10.28
C LEU A 437 -5.58 14.26 -9.60
N ASP A 438 -6.90 14.27 -9.76
CA ASP A 438 -7.84 13.28 -9.19
C ASP A 438 -8.43 12.33 -10.24
N CYS A 439 -8.32 12.67 -11.51
CA CYS A 439 -8.85 11.90 -12.65
C CYS A 439 -10.38 11.66 -12.57
N LEU A 440 -11.11 12.66 -12.18
CA LEU A 440 -12.57 12.62 -12.08
C LEU A 440 -13.22 13.44 -13.21
N ASP A 441 -13.58 14.66 -12.93
CA ASP A 441 -14.41 15.52 -13.78
C ASP A 441 -13.77 15.82 -15.15
N ARG A 442 -12.61 16.47 -15.16
CA ARG A 442 -11.88 16.85 -16.41
C ARG A 442 -11.60 15.63 -17.29
N THR A 443 -11.22 14.54 -16.67
CA THR A 443 -10.90 13.29 -17.36
C THR A 443 -12.11 12.67 -18.01
N ASN A 444 -13.26 12.67 -17.31
CA ASN A 444 -14.49 12.10 -17.87
C ASN A 444 -14.94 12.81 -19.14
N VAL A 445 -14.88 14.15 -19.17
CA VAL A 445 -15.22 14.94 -20.37
C VAL A 445 -14.33 14.56 -21.55
N ILE A 446 -13.02 14.50 -21.36
CA ILE A 446 -12.10 14.16 -22.46
C ILE A 446 -12.30 12.73 -22.93
N GLN A 447 -12.45 11.77 -22.02
CA GLN A 447 -12.71 10.37 -22.40
C GLN A 447 -14.04 10.18 -23.12
N THR A 448 -15.08 10.90 -22.75
CA THR A 448 -16.38 10.91 -23.46
C THR A 448 -16.19 11.34 -24.91
N ARG A 449 -15.39 12.40 -25.15
CA ARG A 449 -15.12 12.90 -26.52
C ARG A 449 -14.30 11.92 -27.35
N ILE A 450 -13.26 11.31 -26.76
CA ILE A 450 -12.46 10.29 -27.44
C ILE A 450 -13.34 9.08 -27.79
N SER A 451 -14.17 8.63 -26.82
CA SER A 451 -15.10 7.52 -27.01
C SER A 451 -16.06 7.78 -28.17
N TRP A 452 -16.59 9.01 -28.28
CA TRP A 452 -17.47 9.39 -29.39
C TRP A 452 -16.78 9.33 -30.76
N LEU A 453 -15.57 9.82 -30.88
CA LEU A 453 -14.78 9.71 -32.12
C LEU A 453 -14.49 8.26 -32.52
N VAL A 454 -14.16 7.42 -31.55
CA VAL A 454 -13.90 6.00 -31.82
C VAL A 454 -15.20 5.28 -32.19
N LEU A 455 -16.31 5.62 -31.54
CA LEU A 455 -17.62 5.06 -31.88
C LEU A 455 -18.01 5.39 -33.35
N GLN A 456 -17.76 6.61 -33.81
CA GLN A 456 -17.98 6.95 -35.24
C GLN A 456 -17.18 6.01 -36.15
N LYS A 457 -15.89 5.77 -35.84
CA LYS A 457 -15.05 4.86 -36.63
C LYS A 457 -15.53 3.39 -36.58
N MET A 458 -16.06 2.95 -35.45
CA MET A 458 -16.64 1.61 -35.29
C MET A 458 -17.90 1.45 -36.16
N LEU A 459 -18.81 2.43 -36.15
CA LEU A 459 -20.05 2.37 -36.91
C LEU A 459 -19.79 2.50 -38.43
N TYR A 460 -18.83 3.31 -38.83
CA TYR A 460 -18.34 3.31 -40.21
C TYR A 460 -17.76 1.96 -40.67
N TYR A 461 -17.01 1.32 -39.80
CA TYR A 461 -16.48 -0.03 -40.09
C TYR A 461 -17.56 -1.08 -40.32
N LEU A 462 -18.68 -0.95 -39.60
CA LEU A 462 -19.86 -1.82 -39.75
C LEU A 462 -20.70 -1.47 -40.98
N ASN A 463 -20.31 -0.46 -41.77
CA ASN A 463 -21.04 0.05 -42.95
C ASN A 463 -22.50 0.48 -42.64
N LEU A 464 -22.72 0.99 -41.42
CA LEU A 464 -24.05 1.44 -41.02
C LEU A 464 -24.37 2.82 -41.61
N ASN A 465 -25.66 3.06 -41.95
CA ASN A 465 -26.13 4.37 -42.27
C ASN A 465 -26.21 5.21 -41.00
N VAL A 466 -25.19 6.02 -40.75
CA VAL A 466 -25.04 6.78 -39.51
C VAL A 466 -25.43 8.27 -39.68
N GLN A 467 -26.08 8.64 -40.80
CA GLN A 467 -26.44 10.06 -41.09
C GLN A 467 -27.38 10.61 -40.01
N ASP A 468 -28.29 9.76 -39.48
CA ASP A 468 -29.22 10.13 -38.42
C ASP A 468 -28.58 10.27 -37.03
N ILE A 469 -27.41 9.63 -36.82
CA ILE A 469 -26.65 9.68 -35.57
C ILE A 469 -25.61 10.82 -35.62
N PHE A 470 -24.95 11.02 -36.79
CA PHE A 470 -23.88 11.99 -36.96
C PHE A 470 -24.24 12.92 -38.13
N ASN A 471 -24.67 14.15 -37.89
CA ASN A 471 -24.87 15.15 -38.92
C ASN A 471 -23.50 15.62 -39.49
N LYS A 472 -23.36 15.70 -40.83
CA LYS A 472 -22.12 16.16 -41.50
C LYS A 472 -21.71 17.59 -41.14
N GLU A 473 -22.64 18.42 -40.65
CA GLU A 473 -22.41 19.82 -40.25
C GLU A 473 -22.09 20.02 -38.77
N GLU A 474 -22.12 18.94 -37.91
CA GLU A 474 -21.85 19.07 -36.50
C GLU A 474 -20.36 19.27 -36.20
N LYS A 475 -19.94 20.53 -36.24
CA LYS A 475 -18.67 20.94 -35.62
C LYS A 475 -18.65 20.79 -34.10
N PHE A 476 -19.81 20.63 -33.44
CA PHE A 476 -19.92 20.65 -31.98
C PHE A 476 -20.74 19.46 -31.45
N PHE A 477 -20.12 18.59 -30.69
CA PHE A 477 -20.74 17.44 -30.03
C PHE A 477 -22.01 17.76 -29.22
N TYR A 478 -22.20 19.02 -28.83
CA TYR A 478 -23.28 19.42 -27.91
C TYR A 478 -24.53 19.97 -28.59
N LEU A 479 -24.57 20.20 -29.90
CA LEU A 479 -25.62 20.99 -30.55
C LEU A 479 -26.81 20.21 -31.13
N THR A 480 -26.75 18.90 -31.30
CA THR A 480 -27.90 18.11 -31.78
C THR A 480 -28.32 17.04 -30.80
N ASN A 481 -29.62 16.92 -30.56
CA ASN A 481 -30.22 15.94 -29.69
C ASN A 481 -30.89 14.85 -30.52
N ASN A 482 -30.27 13.66 -30.58
CA ASN A 482 -30.99 12.43 -30.91
C ASN A 482 -30.91 11.45 -29.73
N LYS A 483 -31.81 10.51 -29.68
CA LYS A 483 -31.95 9.57 -28.56
C LYS A 483 -30.69 8.73 -28.32
N PHE A 484 -29.97 8.37 -29.37
CA PHE A 484 -28.73 7.64 -29.28
C PHE A 484 -27.66 8.46 -28.55
N LYS A 485 -27.50 9.73 -28.95
CA LYS A 485 -26.53 10.64 -28.37
C LYS A 485 -26.85 11.00 -26.92
N GLU A 486 -28.11 11.13 -26.57
CA GLU A 486 -28.58 11.32 -25.21
C GLU A 486 -28.22 10.12 -24.34
N ASN A 487 -28.56 8.90 -24.74
CA ASN A 487 -28.23 7.68 -24.02
C ASN A 487 -26.70 7.54 -23.86
N PHE A 488 -25.92 7.85 -24.88
CA PHE A 488 -24.47 7.84 -24.82
C PHE A 488 -23.91 8.83 -23.79
N LYS A 489 -24.43 10.06 -23.76
CA LYS A 489 -24.05 11.09 -22.77
C LYS A 489 -24.47 10.69 -21.36
N ASP A 490 -25.65 10.11 -21.20
CA ASP A 490 -26.15 9.67 -19.88
C ASP A 490 -25.24 8.58 -19.28
N ILE A 491 -24.88 7.55 -20.04
CA ILE A 491 -23.97 6.48 -19.60
C ILE A 491 -22.60 7.06 -19.18
N TRP A 492 -22.04 7.99 -19.95
CA TRP A 492 -20.76 8.62 -19.62
C TRP A 492 -20.86 9.56 -18.41
N ALA A 493 -22.00 10.21 -18.21
CA ALA A 493 -22.25 11.02 -17.03
C ALA A 493 -22.36 10.15 -15.77
N GLU A 494 -23.12 9.07 -15.82
CA GLU A 494 -23.24 8.09 -14.74
C GLU A 494 -21.89 7.44 -14.40
N ASN A 495 -21.11 7.08 -15.41
CA ASN A 495 -19.73 6.61 -15.22
C ASN A 495 -18.86 7.62 -14.45
N GLY A 496 -18.97 8.91 -14.79
CA GLY A 496 -18.28 9.97 -14.08
C GLY A 496 -18.71 10.08 -12.62
N ASP A 497 -19.99 9.99 -12.35
CA ASP A 497 -20.57 10.05 -11.00
C ASP A 497 -20.13 8.87 -10.14
N GLU A 498 -20.23 7.63 -10.65
CA GLU A 498 -19.83 6.43 -9.92
C GLU A 498 -18.35 6.43 -9.53
N ILE A 499 -17.47 6.75 -10.47
CA ILE A 499 -16.02 6.82 -10.18
C ILE A 499 -15.71 7.93 -9.19
N SER A 500 -16.42 9.08 -9.27
CA SER A 500 -16.24 10.18 -8.33
C SER A 500 -16.70 9.79 -6.91
N ILE A 501 -17.84 9.14 -6.77
CA ILE A 501 -18.35 8.65 -5.47
C ILE A 501 -17.39 7.63 -4.84
N GLN A 502 -16.84 6.73 -5.64
CA GLN A 502 -15.90 5.71 -5.17
C GLN A 502 -14.61 6.31 -4.63
N TYR A 503 -14.06 7.34 -5.28
CA TYR A 503 -12.76 7.93 -4.93
C TYR A 503 -12.87 9.16 -4.01
N ALA A 504 -13.84 10.04 -4.24
CA ALA A 504 -14.02 11.32 -3.55
C ALA A 504 -15.25 11.39 -2.64
N GLY A 505 -16.06 10.34 -2.57
CA GLY A 505 -17.26 10.27 -1.72
C GLY A 505 -18.48 11.03 -2.26
N THR A 506 -18.35 11.78 -3.35
CA THR A 506 -19.42 12.59 -3.95
C THR A 506 -19.51 12.40 -5.45
N ALA A 507 -20.68 12.63 -6.03
CA ALA A 507 -20.85 12.63 -7.48
C ALA A 507 -19.94 13.65 -8.20
N SER A 508 -19.81 13.50 -9.50
CA SER A 508 -19.04 14.42 -10.36
C SER A 508 -19.60 15.85 -10.27
N THR A 509 -18.72 16.84 -10.25
CA THR A 509 -19.13 18.25 -10.21
C THR A 509 -19.57 18.78 -11.58
N ILE A 510 -19.28 18.04 -12.66
CA ILE A 510 -19.58 18.46 -14.04
C ILE A 510 -20.46 17.46 -14.81
N THR A 511 -21.27 16.67 -14.08
CA THR A 511 -22.24 15.74 -14.71
C THR A 511 -23.17 16.48 -15.65
N THR A 512 -23.69 17.64 -15.25
CA THR A 512 -24.55 18.50 -16.08
C THR A 512 -23.84 18.93 -17.36
N VAL A 513 -22.53 19.26 -17.27
CA VAL A 513 -21.71 19.64 -18.44
C VAL A 513 -21.55 18.48 -19.40
N THR A 514 -21.36 17.26 -18.90
CA THR A 514 -21.25 16.05 -19.72
C THR A 514 -22.55 15.84 -20.52
N LYS A 515 -23.71 16.13 -19.93
CA LYS A 515 -25.04 15.97 -20.55
C LYS A 515 -25.40 17.12 -21.49
N THR A 516 -25.18 18.37 -21.08
CA THR A 516 -25.72 19.56 -21.79
C THR A 516 -24.68 20.44 -22.48
N GLY A 517 -23.38 20.27 -22.15
CA GLY A 517 -22.28 21.08 -22.68
C GLY A 517 -22.11 22.44 -21.99
N GLY A 518 -22.86 22.75 -20.94
CA GLY A 518 -22.73 23.98 -20.17
C GLY A 518 -23.36 23.88 -18.79
N HIS A 519 -23.04 24.83 -17.88
CA HIS A 519 -23.68 24.95 -16.59
C HIS A 519 -24.98 25.73 -16.66
N ASN A 520 -26.06 25.18 -16.10
CA ASN A 520 -27.23 25.92 -15.71
C ASN A 520 -27.17 26.36 -14.23
N LEU A 521 -28.07 27.24 -13.80
CA LEU A 521 -28.06 27.80 -12.42
C LEU A 521 -28.10 26.69 -11.36
N MET A 522 -28.85 25.61 -11.61
CA MET A 522 -28.94 24.46 -10.71
C MET A 522 -27.65 23.68 -10.66
N GLY A 523 -26.93 23.56 -11.78
CA GLY A 523 -25.58 22.90 -11.82
C GLY A 523 -24.54 23.69 -11.03
N ILE A 524 -24.58 25.02 -11.02
CA ILE A 524 -23.69 25.87 -10.21
C ILE A 524 -23.91 25.65 -8.72
N ILE A 525 -25.18 25.57 -8.28
CA ILE A 525 -25.54 25.30 -6.88
C ILE A 525 -25.09 23.89 -6.48
N GLN A 526 -25.33 22.88 -7.31
CA GLN A 526 -24.88 21.49 -7.09
C GLN A 526 -23.37 21.39 -7.03
N HIS A 527 -22.65 22.11 -7.88
CA HIS A 527 -21.18 22.20 -7.85
C HIS A 527 -20.67 22.78 -6.50
N GLY A 528 -21.32 23.83 -6.00
CA GLY A 528 -21.00 24.40 -4.68
C GLY A 528 -21.21 23.40 -3.55
N ILE A 529 -22.36 22.72 -3.50
CA ILE A 529 -22.70 21.71 -2.49
C ILE A 529 -21.72 20.53 -2.57
N ALA A 530 -21.44 20.00 -3.76
CA ALA A 530 -20.52 18.89 -3.96
C ALA A 530 -19.09 19.26 -3.51
N THR A 531 -18.67 20.51 -3.74
CA THR A 531 -17.34 21.00 -3.30
C THR A 531 -17.25 21.06 -1.77
N VAL A 532 -18.26 21.60 -1.08
CA VAL A 532 -18.30 21.66 0.39
C VAL A 532 -18.39 20.26 0.99
N SER A 533 -19.20 19.37 0.43
CA SER A 533 -19.32 17.97 0.85
C SER A 533 -18.01 17.21 0.68
N ARG A 534 -17.27 17.39 -0.42
CA ARG A 534 -15.95 16.81 -0.63
C ARG A 534 -14.93 17.25 0.42
N ILE A 535 -15.01 18.50 0.90
CA ILE A 535 -14.16 19.03 1.95
C ILE A 535 -14.45 18.35 3.28
N TYR A 536 -15.74 18.27 3.64
CA TYR A 536 -16.18 17.67 4.90
C TYR A 536 -15.83 16.18 4.97
N GLN A 537 -16.17 15.42 3.95
CA GLN A 537 -15.91 13.99 3.87
C GLN A 537 -14.41 13.68 3.86
N GLY A 538 -13.60 14.46 3.12
CA GLY A 538 -12.15 14.27 3.08
C GLY A 538 -11.43 14.58 4.40
N SER A 539 -12.07 15.23 5.35
CA SER A 539 -11.45 15.59 6.63
C SER A 539 -11.71 14.58 7.75
N PHE A 540 -12.82 13.85 7.71
CA PHE A 540 -13.27 13.01 8.81
C PHE A 540 -13.59 11.55 8.42
N GLU A 541 -14.13 11.30 7.23
CA GLU A 541 -14.59 9.97 6.80
C GLU A 541 -13.58 9.20 5.94
N ASP A 542 -12.69 9.90 5.23
CA ASP A 542 -11.76 9.28 4.27
C ASP A 542 -10.78 8.29 4.92
N TYR A 543 -10.39 8.52 6.18
CA TYR A 543 -9.49 7.61 6.89
C TYR A 543 -10.15 6.25 7.16
N PHE A 544 -11.35 6.26 7.75
CA PHE A 544 -12.08 5.04 8.03
C PHE A 544 -12.48 4.29 6.74
N LYS A 545 -12.86 5.02 5.69
CA LYS A 545 -13.12 4.43 4.38
C LYS A 545 -11.88 3.77 3.80
N GLN A 546 -10.69 4.38 3.98
CA GLN A 546 -9.42 3.76 3.58
C GLN A 546 -9.15 2.46 4.34
N GLU A 547 -9.38 2.44 5.64
CA GLU A 547 -9.23 1.24 6.47
C GLU A 547 -10.18 0.12 6.01
N CYS A 548 -11.43 0.45 5.67
CA CYS A 548 -12.38 -0.50 5.10
C CYS A 548 -11.89 -1.06 3.75
N ILE A 549 -11.35 -0.20 2.87
CA ILE A 549 -10.77 -0.63 1.58
C ILE A 549 -9.58 -1.58 1.80
N ASP A 550 -8.66 -1.22 2.68
CA ASP A 550 -7.44 -2.01 2.94
C ASP A 550 -7.78 -3.35 3.63
N THR A 551 -8.77 -3.34 4.53
CA THR A 551 -9.31 -4.57 5.14
C THR A 551 -10.00 -5.44 4.11
N PHE A 552 -10.85 -4.89 3.23
CA PHE A 552 -11.50 -5.66 2.18
C PHE A 552 -10.48 -6.26 1.19
N LEU A 553 -9.48 -5.49 0.79
CA LEU A 553 -8.40 -5.95 -0.08
C LEU A 553 -7.37 -6.86 0.64
N GLN A 554 -7.53 -7.07 1.95
CA GLN A 554 -6.62 -7.87 2.78
C GLN A 554 -5.15 -7.41 2.67
N LYS A 555 -4.92 -6.09 2.53
CA LYS A 555 -3.57 -5.52 2.39
C LYS A 555 -2.75 -5.59 3.68
N ASN A 556 -3.41 -5.57 4.83
CA ASN A 556 -2.78 -5.54 6.15
C ASN A 556 -2.52 -6.95 6.72
N LEU A 557 -3.00 -7.97 6.05
CA LEU A 557 -2.60 -9.32 6.38
C LEU A 557 -1.17 -9.50 5.90
N ASN A 558 -0.22 -9.50 6.84
CA ASN A 558 1.04 -10.19 6.60
C ASN A 558 0.65 -11.56 6.04
N ASN A 559 1.28 -11.98 4.95
CA ASN A 559 0.92 -13.16 4.15
C ASN A 559 0.96 -14.51 4.89
N ASP A 560 0.93 -14.52 6.22
CA ASP A 560 1.31 -15.63 7.08
C ASP A 560 0.20 -16.08 8.02
N PHE A 561 -1.03 -16.31 7.53
CA PHE A 561 -1.87 -17.34 8.13
C PHE A 561 -1.36 -18.72 7.69
N ILE A 562 -0.11 -18.97 7.99
CA ILE A 562 0.44 -20.30 7.98
C ILE A 562 0.04 -20.91 9.33
N ASN A 563 -0.59 -22.09 9.29
CA ASN A 563 -0.84 -22.91 10.48
C ASN A 563 0.40 -22.84 11.40
N PRO A 564 0.26 -22.62 12.73
CA PRO A 564 1.39 -22.51 13.64
C PRO A 564 2.44 -23.61 13.49
N VAL A 565 2.02 -24.82 13.11
CA VAL A 565 2.92 -25.95 12.86
C VAL A 565 3.73 -25.77 11.56
N ILE A 566 3.16 -25.18 10.51
CA ILE A 566 3.87 -24.83 9.28
C ILE A 566 4.78 -23.61 9.54
N TYR A 567 4.33 -22.68 10.36
CA TYR A 567 5.10 -21.49 10.73
C TYR A 567 6.42 -21.85 11.43
N ASN A 568 6.39 -22.78 12.38
CA ASN A 568 7.60 -23.23 13.08
C ASN A 568 8.60 -23.87 12.11
N GLU A 569 8.16 -24.81 11.26
CA GLU A 569 9.03 -25.45 10.27
C GLU A 569 9.53 -24.46 9.18
N LEU A 570 8.70 -23.50 8.82
CA LEU A 570 9.11 -22.45 7.90
C LEU A 570 10.11 -21.49 8.54
N SER A 571 9.97 -21.22 9.84
CA SER A 571 10.92 -20.44 10.62
C SER A 571 12.28 -21.12 10.70
N ASP A 572 12.31 -22.44 10.90
CA ASP A 572 13.54 -23.23 10.92
C ASP A 572 14.26 -23.25 9.56
N LYS A 573 13.48 -23.10 8.46
CA LYS A 573 14.01 -23.03 7.09
C LYS A 573 14.16 -21.60 6.57
N LYS A 574 14.07 -20.59 7.43
CA LYS A 574 14.08 -19.16 7.05
C LYS A 574 15.31 -18.77 6.24
N GLU A 575 16.47 -19.29 6.59
CA GLU A 575 17.74 -19.03 5.91
C GLU A 575 17.77 -19.53 4.46
N GLU A 576 16.98 -20.54 4.12
CA GLU A 576 16.94 -21.08 2.77
C GLU A 576 16.32 -20.12 1.74
N PHE A 577 15.40 -19.24 2.16
CA PHE A 577 14.70 -18.31 1.29
C PHE A 577 14.90 -16.82 1.63
N THR A 578 15.72 -16.52 2.65
CA THR A 578 16.01 -15.16 3.08
C THR A 578 17.47 -14.82 2.80
N LYS A 579 17.70 -13.69 2.16
CA LYS A 579 19.03 -13.10 2.00
C LYS A 579 19.15 -11.95 2.99
N TYR A 580 20.24 -11.95 3.75
CA TYR A 580 20.54 -10.89 4.70
C TYR A 580 21.49 -9.86 4.09
N MET A 581 21.25 -8.58 4.42
CA MET A 581 22.12 -7.48 4.02
C MET A 581 22.36 -6.56 5.22
N ASN A 582 23.62 -6.19 5.45
CA ASN A 582 23.99 -5.23 6.47
C ASN A 582 24.00 -3.82 5.89
N PHE A 583 23.43 -2.87 6.64
CA PHE A 583 23.49 -1.44 6.32
C PHE A 583 24.03 -0.66 7.52
N PHE A 584 24.81 0.36 7.23
CA PHE A 584 25.37 1.27 8.22
C PHE A 584 24.56 2.57 8.24
N VAL A 585 24.03 2.92 9.41
CA VAL A 585 23.14 4.06 9.60
C VAL A 585 23.78 5.06 10.53
N PHE A 586 23.99 6.27 10.06
CA PHE A 586 24.34 7.42 10.89
C PHE A 586 23.06 8.12 11.32
N VAL A 587 22.83 8.24 12.62
CA VAL A 587 21.76 9.04 13.21
C VAL A 587 22.38 10.22 13.89
N GLY A 588 21.99 11.44 13.52
CA GLY A 588 22.49 12.66 14.11
C GLY A 588 21.37 13.59 14.56
N ASN A 589 21.58 14.27 15.68
CA ASN A 589 20.64 15.24 16.23
C ASN A 589 21.30 16.55 16.66
N TRP A 590 20.64 17.67 16.41
CA TRP A 590 21.11 18.97 16.85
C TRP A 590 19.98 19.98 17.06
N ASN A 591 19.77 20.41 18.30
CA ASN A 591 18.93 21.57 18.59
C ASN A 591 19.72 22.84 18.28
N LEU A 592 19.24 23.65 17.32
CA LEU A 592 19.94 24.83 16.80
C LEU A 592 19.67 26.10 17.59
N ALA A 593 18.75 26.12 18.58
CA ALA A 593 18.36 27.30 19.36
C ALA A 593 18.05 28.54 18.49
N GLY A 594 17.40 28.36 17.33
CA GLY A 594 17.07 29.44 16.37
C GLY A 594 18.22 29.92 15.51
N LYS A 595 19.43 29.38 15.67
CA LYS A 595 20.62 29.82 14.94
C LYS A 595 20.66 29.28 13.52
N GLU A 596 21.24 30.03 12.61
CA GLU A 596 21.52 29.59 11.24
C GLU A 596 22.85 28.86 11.15
N LEU A 597 22.91 27.83 10.32
CA LEU A 597 24.17 27.19 9.98
C LEU A 597 24.99 28.14 9.06
N GLU A 598 25.92 28.92 9.63
CA GLU A 598 26.78 29.81 8.86
C GLU A 598 27.88 29.05 8.11
N ASN A 599 28.58 29.73 7.15
CA ASN A 599 29.54 29.06 6.28
C ASN A 599 30.81 28.61 7.04
N ASP A 600 31.09 29.17 8.18
CA ASP A 600 32.30 28.90 8.97
C ASP A 600 32.17 27.64 9.87
N ILE A 601 30.95 27.07 9.98
CA ILE A 601 30.74 25.90 10.82
C ILE A 601 31.10 24.65 10.06
N ASN A 602 32.08 23.94 10.61
CA ASN A 602 32.56 22.70 10.02
C ASN A 602 31.64 21.52 10.32
N ILE A 603 30.48 21.45 9.62
CA ILE A 603 29.51 20.35 9.73
C ILE A 603 30.13 19.00 9.38
N ILE A 604 31.18 18.98 8.55
CA ILE A 604 31.89 17.74 8.18
C ILE A 604 32.48 17.10 9.43
N ASN A 605 32.91 17.89 10.43
CA ASN A 605 33.43 17.35 11.67
C ASN A 605 32.35 16.55 12.43
N TRP A 606 31.10 17.01 12.41
CA TRP A 606 29.99 16.27 13.02
C TRP A 606 29.66 15.00 12.24
N LEU A 607 29.48 15.12 10.91
CA LEU A 607 29.08 13.98 10.06
C LEU A 607 30.18 12.92 9.91
N SER A 608 31.44 13.22 10.23
CA SER A 608 32.59 12.30 10.19
C SER A 608 33.20 11.99 11.56
N SER A 609 32.62 12.50 12.65
CA SER A 609 33.18 12.36 14.03
C SER A 609 33.34 10.90 14.47
N TYR A 610 32.52 9.98 13.95
CA TYR A 610 32.59 8.55 14.25
C TYR A 610 33.94 7.93 13.88
N LYS A 611 34.65 8.50 12.92
CA LYS A 611 35.98 8.03 12.50
C LYS A 611 37.05 8.08 13.62
N ASN A 612 36.81 8.90 14.64
CA ASN A 612 37.72 9.10 15.75
C ASN A 612 37.29 8.45 17.07
N ASN A 613 36.04 7.91 17.13
CA ASN A 613 35.45 7.45 18.39
C ASN A 613 34.68 6.13 18.19
N ASN A 614 35.38 5.00 18.39
CA ASN A 614 34.77 3.67 18.28
C ASN A 614 34.31 3.17 19.65
N LEU A 615 33.18 2.44 19.70
CA LEU A 615 32.84 1.59 20.83
C LEU A 615 33.62 0.25 20.72
N CYS A 616 34.21 -0.17 21.85
CA CYS A 616 34.92 -1.45 21.86
C CYS A 616 33.92 -2.62 21.86
N PRO A 617 34.04 -3.63 20.97
CA PRO A 617 33.09 -4.76 20.91
C PRO A 617 32.98 -5.54 22.24
N GLU A 618 34.05 -5.60 23.03
CA GLU A 618 34.06 -6.31 24.33
C GLU A 618 33.24 -5.62 25.43
N GLU A 619 32.91 -4.35 25.28
CA GLU A 619 32.13 -3.58 26.25
C GLU A 619 30.59 -3.78 26.08
N ILE A 620 30.16 -4.20 24.92
CA ILE A 620 28.74 -4.46 24.62
C ILE A 620 28.30 -5.80 25.26
N GLU A 621 29.21 -6.77 25.39
CA GLU A 621 28.91 -8.08 26.02
C GLU A 621 28.94 -8.04 27.55
N LYS A 622 29.73 -7.16 28.17
CA LYS A 622 29.84 -7.09 29.63
C LYS A 622 28.66 -6.47 30.33
N GLU A 623 28.01 -5.46 29.77
CA GLU A 623 26.81 -4.84 30.37
C GLU A 623 25.57 -5.76 30.35
N ASN A 624 25.54 -6.79 29.48
CA ASN A 624 24.48 -7.79 29.46
C ASN A 624 24.64 -8.91 30.52
N LEU A 625 25.79 -8.99 31.21
CA LEU A 625 26.10 -10.05 32.17
C LEU A 625 26.01 -9.62 33.65
N ASP A 626 25.95 -8.34 33.97
CA ASP A 626 25.97 -7.83 35.34
C ASP A 626 24.59 -7.47 35.94
N ILE A 627 23.49 -7.93 35.33
CA ILE A 627 22.22 -7.95 36.06
C ILE A 627 22.11 -9.29 36.81
N ASN A 628 22.82 -9.40 37.91
CA ASN A 628 22.57 -10.42 38.91
C ASN A 628 21.14 -10.27 39.45
N TYR A 629 20.26 -11.13 39.00
CA TYR A 629 18.96 -11.38 39.65
C TYR A 629 19.26 -11.93 41.05
N SER A 630 19.12 -11.10 42.08
CA SER A 630 19.03 -11.56 43.44
C SER A 630 17.79 -12.48 43.53
N GLU A 631 18.02 -13.71 43.93
CA GLU A 631 17.02 -14.70 44.27
C GLU A 631 16.10 -14.17 45.41
N LYS A 632 14.97 -13.55 45.04
CA LYS A 632 13.78 -13.46 45.91
C LYS A 632 12.61 -12.98 45.04
N ASN A 633 11.96 -13.93 44.37
CA ASN A 633 10.51 -14.00 44.10
C ASN A 633 10.26 -15.19 43.15
N LYS A 634 10.44 -16.38 43.70
CA LYS A 634 9.87 -17.62 43.17
C LYS A 634 8.49 -17.74 43.75
N TYR A 635 7.48 -17.14 43.20
CA TYR A 635 6.06 -17.55 43.24
C TYR A 635 5.28 -16.58 42.37
N ASP A 636 4.47 -17.15 41.46
CA ASP A 636 3.58 -16.50 40.46
C ASP A 636 4.15 -16.21 39.05
N LEU A 637 4.48 -17.30 38.35
CA LEU A 637 4.46 -17.31 36.86
C LEU A 637 4.42 -18.76 36.34
N GLN A 638 3.38 -19.49 36.79
CA GLN A 638 2.91 -20.67 36.07
C GLN A 638 1.63 -20.30 35.37
N ASN A 639 1.73 -19.73 34.21
CA ASN A 639 0.74 -19.75 33.10
C ASN A 639 1.06 -18.66 32.09
N SER A 640 2.10 -18.87 31.30
CA SER A 640 2.21 -18.36 29.93
C SER A 640 3.50 -18.87 29.30
N THR A 641 3.27 -19.75 28.33
CA THR A 641 4.12 -20.11 27.18
C THR A 641 5.62 -20.34 27.41
N ASN A 642 5.98 -21.61 27.33
CA ASN A 642 7.31 -22.16 27.18
C ASN A 642 8.18 -21.42 26.15
N LEU A 643 9.18 -20.69 26.61
CA LEU A 643 10.34 -20.33 25.81
C LEU A 643 11.41 -21.42 26.07
N LEU A 644 11.43 -22.43 25.23
CA LEU A 644 12.49 -23.42 25.17
C LEU A 644 13.74 -22.79 24.55
N ILE A 645 14.71 -22.44 25.37
CA ILE A 645 16.09 -22.20 24.92
C ILE A 645 16.69 -23.59 24.63
N LEU A 646 16.66 -23.98 23.36
CA LEU A 646 17.45 -25.09 22.86
C LEU A 646 18.85 -24.57 22.55
N LYS A 647 19.82 -24.96 23.41
CA LYS A 647 21.23 -24.99 23.04
C LYS A 647 21.39 -26.07 21.96
N SER A 648 21.48 -25.69 20.70
CA SER A 648 21.99 -26.56 19.66
C SER A 648 23.49 -26.37 19.54
N ASN A 649 24.25 -27.30 20.12
CA ASN A 649 25.61 -27.59 19.66
C ASN A 649 25.43 -28.32 18.31
N ASN A 650 25.88 -27.74 17.18
CA ASN A 650 26.76 -28.41 16.21
C ASN A 650 26.89 -27.63 14.92
N ALA A 651 28.15 -27.52 14.52
CA ALA A 651 28.64 -27.32 13.16
C ALA A 651 28.23 -26.01 12.44
N PHE A 652 28.83 -24.92 12.83
CA PHE A 652 28.97 -23.74 11.96
C PHE A 652 30.15 -23.97 11.00
N ASP A 653 29.88 -23.72 9.73
CA ASP A 653 30.89 -23.76 8.68
C ASP A 653 31.91 -22.63 8.91
N ASN A 654 33.18 -22.94 9.09
CA ASN A 654 34.25 -22.03 9.47
C ASN A 654 34.51 -20.86 8.50
N ASN A 655 33.81 -20.82 7.36
CA ASN A 655 34.00 -19.76 6.36
C ASN A 655 33.14 -18.50 6.63
N GLU A 656 31.95 -18.62 7.26
CA GLU A 656 31.15 -17.47 7.63
C GLU A 656 31.65 -16.80 8.93
N GLU A 657 32.15 -17.57 9.88
CA GLU A 657 32.81 -17.00 11.08
C GLU A 657 34.05 -16.16 10.74
N ASN A 658 34.80 -16.52 9.74
CA ASN A 658 35.95 -15.74 9.28
C ASN A 658 35.51 -14.47 8.55
N TYR A 659 34.41 -14.49 7.76
CA TYR A 659 33.87 -13.29 7.11
C TYR A 659 33.28 -12.30 8.12
N CYS A 660 32.61 -12.79 9.15
CA CYS A 660 32.13 -11.96 10.26
C CYS A 660 33.28 -11.41 11.13
N LYS A 661 34.35 -12.20 11.37
CA LYS A 661 35.55 -11.75 12.11
C LYS A 661 36.39 -10.75 11.32
N ASP A 662 36.41 -10.83 10.00
CA ASP A 662 37.11 -9.87 9.13
C ASP A 662 36.37 -8.53 9.01
N ILE A 663 35.04 -8.51 9.08
CA ILE A 663 34.24 -7.26 9.12
C ILE A 663 34.33 -6.59 10.50
N ILE A 664 34.50 -7.36 11.59
CA ILE A 664 34.71 -6.83 12.95
C ILE A 664 36.11 -6.21 13.07
N LYS A 665 37.07 -6.61 12.21
CA LYS A 665 38.41 -6.06 12.17
C LYS A 665 38.58 -4.83 11.26
N SER A 666 37.63 -4.53 10.38
CA SER A 666 37.65 -3.25 9.65
C SER A 666 37.28 -2.14 10.63
N ASP A 667 38.25 -1.27 10.93
CA ASP A 667 38.05 -0.09 11.77
C ASP A 667 36.81 0.68 11.28
N VAL A 668 35.90 1.03 12.17
CA VAL A 668 34.69 1.89 11.88
C VAL A 668 35.12 3.19 11.15
N LYS A 669 36.39 3.56 11.24
CA LYS A 669 37.05 4.69 10.56
C LYS A 669 36.92 4.65 9.03
N ASP A 670 36.88 3.45 8.44
CA ASP A 670 36.86 3.28 6.98
C ASP A 670 35.46 3.08 6.43
N ILE A 671 34.44 2.95 7.30
CA ILE A 671 33.06 2.77 6.88
C ILE A 671 32.43 4.12 6.54
N LEU A 672 31.88 4.25 5.32
CA LEU A 672 30.95 5.33 4.97
C LEU A 672 29.52 4.85 5.22
N PRO A 673 28.74 5.50 6.11
CA PRO A 673 27.36 5.13 6.36
C PRO A 673 26.56 5.04 5.08
N ASP A 674 25.64 4.07 5.01
CA ASP A 674 24.72 3.93 3.86
C ASP A 674 23.60 4.94 3.95
N PHE A 675 23.21 5.31 5.18
CA PHE A 675 22.20 6.30 5.49
C PHE A 675 22.73 7.38 6.43
N TYR A 676 22.32 8.62 6.20
CA TYR A 676 22.37 9.71 7.17
C TYR A 676 20.95 10.13 7.53
N ILE A 677 20.55 9.90 8.77
CA ILE A 677 19.25 10.28 9.35
C ILE A 677 19.53 11.46 10.28
N LEU A 678 19.12 12.67 9.90
CA LEU A 678 19.50 13.89 10.59
C LEU A 678 18.26 14.63 11.08
N GLY A 679 18.20 14.85 12.39
CA GLY A 679 17.19 15.62 13.09
C GLY A 679 17.70 16.97 13.57
N PHE A 680 16.84 17.95 13.47
CA PHE A 680 17.12 19.31 13.95
C PHE A 680 15.92 19.83 14.73
N GLU A 681 16.17 20.46 15.87
CA GLU A 681 15.15 21.15 16.66
C GLU A 681 15.47 22.66 16.73
N GLU A 682 14.44 23.43 17.03
CA GLU A 682 14.51 24.89 17.10
C GLU A 682 15.21 25.53 15.89
N ILE A 683 14.89 25.04 14.68
CA ILE A 683 15.42 25.62 13.42
C ILE A 683 14.94 27.07 13.20
N VAL A 684 13.89 27.51 13.91
CA VAL A 684 13.39 28.89 13.97
C VAL A 684 13.19 29.28 15.41
N ASP A 685 13.40 30.58 15.72
CA ASP A 685 13.07 31.14 17.04
C ASP A 685 11.57 30.99 17.30
N LEU A 686 11.23 30.43 18.43
CA LEU A 686 9.84 30.11 18.82
C LEU A 686 9.10 31.36 19.35
N THR A 687 9.25 32.52 18.69
CA THR A 687 8.46 33.72 19.00
C THR A 687 7.11 33.66 18.28
N SER A 688 6.05 34.21 18.92
CA SER A 688 4.68 34.22 18.38
C SER A 688 4.58 34.83 16.96
N LYS A 689 5.52 35.67 16.56
CA LYS A 689 5.60 36.29 15.23
C LYS A 689 6.13 35.30 14.16
N ASN A 690 7.05 34.42 14.52
CA ASN A 690 7.67 33.44 13.60
C ASN A 690 6.81 32.17 13.42
N ILE A 691 5.92 31.88 14.36
CA ILE A 691 4.96 30.78 14.29
C ILE A 691 3.89 31.03 13.19
N LEU A 692 3.63 32.31 12.88
CA LEU A 692 2.58 32.73 11.92
C LEU A 692 3.10 33.01 10.50
N LEU A 693 4.41 33.16 10.28
CA LEU A 693 4.97 33.56 8.99
C LEU A 693 5.84 32.46 8.34
N SER A 694 5.80 32.43 7.02
CA SER A 694 6.40 31.46 6.09
C SER A 694 7.95 31.36 6.08
N SER A 695 8.67 31.89 7.09
CA SER A 695 10.14 31.92 7.16
C SER A 695 10.82 30.55 7.34
N ASN A 696 10.04 29.49 7.64
CA ASN A 696 10.56 28.14 7.91
C ASN A 696 11.17 27.48 6.65
N GLN A 697 10.63 27.78 5.46
CA GLN A 697 11.08 27.16 4.22
C GLN A 697 12.49 27.57 3.81
N ASP A 698 12.87 28.83 3.98
CA ASP A 698 14.20 29.35 3.63
C ASP A 698 15.28 28.76 4.51
N LYS A 699 15.04 28.66 5.83
CA LYS A 699 15.99 28.05 6.77
C LYS A 699 16.18 26.55 6.49
N LYS A 700 15.10 25.81 6.21
CA LYS A 700 15.19 24.41 5.78
C LYS A 700 16.01 24.25 4.50
N ASN A 701 15.76 25.09 3.50
CA ASN A 701 16.50 25.05 2.24
C ASN A 701 17.99 25.31 2.44
N LYS A 702 18.37 26.23 3.31
CA LYS A 702 19.77 26.51 3.69
C LYS A 702 20.42 25.28 4.33
N ILE A 703 19.76 24.65 5.34
CA ILE A 703 20.23 23.44 6.01
C ILE A 703 20.40 22.30 4.98
N LYS A 704 19.39 22.07 4.18
CA LYS A 704 19.34 21.02 3.14
C LYS A 704 20.47 21.20 2.11
N THR A 705 20.67 22.42 1.61
CA THR A 705 21.72 22.72 0.64
C THR A 705 23.10 22.49 1.23
N LYS A 706 23.31 22.93 2.47
CA LYS A 706 24.59 22.78 3.15
C LYS A 706 24.94 21.32 3.42
N LEU A 707 24.00 20.54 3.95
CA LEU A 707 24.16 19.12 4.15
C LEU A 707 24.44 18.37 2.84
N SER A 708 23.70 18.70 1.78
CA SER A 708 23.90 18.09 0.45
C SER A 708 25.31 18.38 -0.09
N ASN A 709 25.80 19.59 0.07
CA ASN A 709 27.14 19.97 -0.38
C ASN A 709 28.23 19.27 0.43
N VAL A 710 28.09 19.20 1.76
CA VAL A 710 29.04 18.52 2.62
C VAL A 710 29.10 17.02 2.30
N LEU A 711 27.93 16.36 2.20
CA LEU A 711 27.89 14.92 1.90
C LEU A 711 28.44 14.58 0.51
N LYS A 712 28.26 15.46 -0.49
CA LYS A 712 28.86 15.29 -1.83
C LYS A 712 30.38 15.48 -1.81
N GLY A 713 30.91 16.32 -0.93
CA GLY A 713 32.33 16.58 -0.81
C GLY A 713 33.08 15.62 0.11
N MET A 714 32.40 14.65 0.73
CA MET A 714 33.07 13.66 1.58
C MET A 714 33.94 12.71 0.76
N LYS A 715 35.17 12.47 1.23
CA LYS A 715 36.12 11.55 0.58
C LYS A 715 35.52 10.13 0.54
N GLY A 716 35.53 9.50 -0.61
CA GLY A 716 34.98 8.16 -0.85
C GLY A 716 33.53 8.17 -1.41
N THR A 717 32.97 9.35 -1.74
CA THR A 717 31.63 9.46 -2.35
C THR A 717 31.67 9.70 -3.86
N GLU A 718 32.84 9.65 -4.48
CA GLU A 718 33.06 9.96 -5.88
C GLU A 718 32.24 9.05 -6.80
N ASN A 719 32.16 7.75 -6.46
CA ASN A 719 31.44 6.74 -7.25
C ASN A 719 30.04 6.45 -6.74
N ASP A 720 29.69 6.83 -5.49
CA ASP A 720 28.39 6.52 -4.86
C ASP A 720 27.95 7.67 -3.95
N SER A 721 27.40 8.70 -4.57
CA SER A 721 27.02 9.94 -3.90
C SER A 721 25.73 9.81 -3.07
N TYR A 722 25.60 10.63 -2.03
CA TYR A 722 24.39 10.69 -1.23
C TYR A 722 23.29 11.51 -1.92
N GLN A 723 22.05 11.00 -1.83
CA GLN A 723 20.85 11.68 -2.30
C GLN A 723 19.82 11.75 -1.18
N ILE A 724 19.01 12.80 -1.19
CA ILE A 724 17.89 12.93 -0.27
C ILE A 724 16.85 11.89 -0.63
N VAL A 725 16.48 11.08 0.35
CA VAL A 725 15.43 10.07 0.24
C VAL A 725 14.08 10.67 0.55
N THR A 726 13.97 11.35 1.70
CA THR A 726 12.75 12.01 2.17
C THR A 726 13.07 13.03 3.25
N GLU A 727 12.12 13.93 3.48
CA GLU A 727 12.19 14.93 4.56
C GLU A 727 10.79 15.21 5.10
N ILE A 728 10.70 15.56 6.38
CA ILE A 728 9.46 15.99 7.04
C ILE A 728 9.76 17.05 8.08
N ASP A 729 8.83 17.97 8.31
CA ASP A 729 8.98 19.00 9.33
C ASP A 729 7.70 19.28 10.11
N LEU A 730 7.86 19.67 11.33
CA LEU A 730 6.89 20.32 12.20
C LEU A 730 7.52 21.65 12.63
N ILE A 731 6.73 22.66 12.97
CA ILE A 731 7.27 24.00 13.33
C ILE A 731 8.46 23.86 14.28
N GLY A 732 9.66 24.21 13.82
CA GLY A 732 10.92 24.13 14.59
C GLY A 732 11.58 22.75 14.60
N ILE A 733 10.94 21.65 14.17
CA ILE A 733 11.54 20.30 14.05
C ILE A 733 11.71 19.98 12.58
N TYR A 734 12.87 19.46 12.19
CA TYR A 734 13.17 19.07 10.82
C TYR A 734 13.93 17.75 10.78
N LEU A 735 13.38 16.76 10.09
CA LEU A 735 13.98 15.45 9.89
C LEU A 735 14.25 15.25 8.40
N ILE A 736 15.50 14.92 8.05
CA ILE A 736 15.92 14.65 6.68
C ILE A 736 16.75 13.37 6.60
N ILE A 737 16.53 12.58 5.55
CA ILE A 737 17.24 11.32 5.33
C ILE A 737 17.98 11.38 3.99
N PHE A 738 19.26 11.08 4.04
CA PHE A 738 20.10 10.84 2.87
C PHE A 738 20.48 9.37 2.79
N ALA A 739 20.62 8.86 1.57
CA ALA A 739 21.12 7.52 1.32
C ALA A 739 22.08 7.51 0.13
N LYS A 740 23.01 6.56 0.10
CA LYS A 740 23.86 6.30 -1.07
C LYS A 740 23.01 5.97 -2.29
N THR A 741 23.43 6.39 -3.46
CA THR A 741 22.69 6.15 -4.73
C THR A 741 22.51 4.65 -5.00
N SER A 742 23.51 3.84 -4.68
CA SER A 742 23.51 2.38 -4.88
C SER A 742 22.40 1.64 -4.11
N ILE A 743 22.00 2.17 -2.94
CA ILE A 743 21.03 1.49 -2.06
C ILE A 743 19.61 1.98 -2.18
N ILE A 744 19.37 3.07 -2.90
CA ILE A 744 18.03 3.66 -3.06
C ILE A 744 17.01 2.65 -3.59
N LYS A 745 17.43 1.73 -4.46
CA LYS A 745 16.58 0.67 -5.03
C LYS A 745 15.97 -0.29 -4.00
N TYR A 746 16.60 -0.43 -2.82
CA TYR A 746 16.11 -1.29 -1.75
C TYR A 746 15.09 -0.62 -0.84
N ILE A 747 14.91 0.73 -0.97
CA ILE A 747 14.10 1.53 -0.07
C ILE A 747 12.71 1.75 -0.69
N LYS A 748 11.64 1.34 0.02
CA LYS A 748 10.25 1.41 -0.47
C LYS A 748 9.23 1.62 0.65
N ASN A 749 7.96 1.78 0.30
CA ASN A 749 6.83 1.84 1.22
C ASN A 749 6.93 2.97 2.25
N PHE A 750 7.21 4.19 1.81
CA PHE A 750 7.29 5.35 2.70
C PHE A 750 5.92 5.82 3.21
N ASP A 751 5.90 6.24 4.47
CA ASP A 751 4.84 7.02 5.05
C ASP A 751 5.40 7.98 6.09
N SER A 752 4.62 9.00 6.44
CA SER A 752 5.02 10.01 7.41
C SER A 752 3.84 10.42 8.30
N GLN A 753 4.15 10.77 9.55
CA GLN A 753 3.17 11.21 10.52
C GLN A 753 3.77 12.33 11.37
N ILE A 754 2.92 13.28 11.79
CA ILE A 754 3.30 14.35 12.70
C ILE A 754 2.47 14.22 13.97
N ILE A 755 3.14 14.29 15.13
CA ILE A 755 2.50 14.35 16.44
C ILE A 755 2.79 15.73 17.04
N LYS A 756 1.76 16.44 17.48
CA LYS A 756 1.86 17.71 18.15
C LYS A 756 1.54 17.52 19.62
N THR A 757 2.45 17.90 20.53
CA THR A 757 2.28 17.77 21.98
C THR A 757 2.31 19.11 22.72
N GLY A 758 2.56 20.23 22.03
CA GLY A 758 2.55 21.58 22.61
C GLY A 758 1.20 21.94 23.22
N PHE A 759 1.17 23.04 24.00
CA PHE A 759 0.04 23.47 24.83
C PHE A 759 -1.33 23.26 24.16
N MET A 760 -2.18 22.39 24.72
CA MET A 760 -3.46 21.92 24.19
C MET A 760 -3.40 21.30 22.78
N GLY A 761 -2.25 20.76 22.33
CA GLY A 761 -2.11 20.20 20.97
C GLY A 761 -2.18 21.23 19.83
N SER A 762 -2.29 22.54 20.16
CA SER A 762 -2.56 23.60 19.18
C SER A 762 -1.31 24.32 18.68
N ILE A 763 -0.26 24.38 19.49
CA ILE A 763 0.99 25.07 19.15
C ILE A 763 2.03 24.02 18.73
N GLY A 764 2.39 24.01 17.46
CA GLY A 764 3.27 23.00 16.85
C GLY A 764 4.77 23.12 17.15
N ASN A 765 5.17 23.68 18.30
CA ASN A 765 6.57 23.86 18.69
C ASN A 765 7.19 22.69 19.47
N LYS A 766 6.36 21.74 19.92
CA LYS A 766 6.75 20.50 20.59
C LYS A 766 6.00 19.33 19.94
N GLY A 767 6.64 18.16 19.90
CA GLY A 767 6.07 16.97 19.30
C GLY A 767 7.09 16.07 18.61
N ALA A 768 6.68 15.36 17.58
CA ALA A 768 7.53 14.45 16.83
C ALA A 768 7.24 14.47 15.33
N CYS A 769 8.29 14.37 14.54
CA CYS A 769 8.27 14.05 13.11
C CYS A 769 8.57 12.57 12.95
N LEU A 770 7.61 11.80 12.42
CA LEU A 770 7.72 10.36 12.23
C LEU A 770 7.86 10.03 10.75
N LEU A 771 8.77 9.12 10.43
CA LEU A 771 8.93 8.53 9.10
C LEU A 771 8.98 7.02 9.22
N ARG A 772 8.42 6.35 8.23
CA ARG A 772 8.60 4.90 8.06
C ARG A 772 8.94 4.56 6.63
N PHE A 773 9.72 3.52 6.43
CA PHE A 773 10.00 2.91 5.12
C PHE A 773 10.44 1.46 5.32
N ASN A 774 10.52 0.71 4.23
CA ASN A 774 11.14 -0.59 4.24
C ASN A 774 12.52 -0.51 3.58
N ILE A 775 13.47 -1.29 4.09
CA ILE A 775 14.68 -1.66 3.35
C ILE A 775 14.52 -3.15 3.02
N ASN A 776 14.39 -3.48 1.74
CA ASN A 776 13.93 -4.80 1.31
C ASN A 776 12.58 -5.15 1.96
N ASP A 777 12.51 -6.24 2.73
CA ASP A 777 11.32 -6.66 3.45
C ASP A 777 11.32 -6.22 4.93
N SER A 778 12.43 -5.67 5.44
CA SER A 778 12.52 -5.16 6.82
C SER A 778 11.86 -3.79 6.96
N LYS A 779 11.05 -3.62 8.00
CA LYS A 779 10.27 -2.40 8.29
C LYS A 779 11.01 -1.51 9.27
N ILE A 780 11.23 -0.25 8.91
CA ILE A 780 12.00 0.71 9.71
C ILE A 780 11.11 1.91 10.03
N ALA A 781 11.13 2.37 11.28
CA ALA A 781 10.47 3.57 11.75
C ALA A 781 11.47 4.54 12.41
N ILE A 782 11.23 5.83 12.24
CA ILE A 782 12.10 6.90 12.73
C ILE A 782 11.24 7.97 13.38
N ALA A 783 11.61 8.41 14.58
CA ALA A 783 10.99 9.51 15.30
C ALA A 783 12.06 10.52 15.69
N CYS A 784 11.95 11.75 15.16
CA CYS A 784 12.70 12.91 15.62
C CYS A 784 11.78 13.74 16.52
N CYS A 785 12.14 13.87 17.78
CA CYS A 785 11.29 14.38 18.84
C CYS A 785 11.85 15.66 19.48
N HIS A 786 10.96 16.60 19.78
CA HIS A 786 11.25 17.72 20.68
C HIS A 786 10.19 17.75 21.77
N LEU A 787 10.53 17.15 22.93
CA LEU A 787 9.58 16.94 24.02
C LEU A 787 9.50 18.13 24.97
N SER A 788 8.54 18.07 25.89
CA SER A 788 8.26 19.12 26.86
C SER A 788 9.47 19.50 27.70
N ALA A 789 9.80 20.81 27.74
CA ALA A 789 10.94 21.36 28.46
C ALA A 789 10.57 21.66 29.94
N GLY A 790 11.56 21.60 30.83
CA GLY A 790 11.41 21.86 32.29
C GLY A 790 11.75 20.65 33.14
N GLN A 791 12.33 20.89 34.30
CA GLN A 791 12.68 19.81 35.24
C GLN A 791 11.43 19.05 35.73
N GLU A 792 10.37 19.79 35.98
CA GLU A 792 9.08 19.38 36.53
C GLU A 792 8.21 18.61 35.50
N MET A 793 8.52 18.65 34.20
CA MET A 793 7.70 18.06 33.13
C MET A 793 7.97 16.55 32.93
N TYR A 794 8.31 15.85 34.00
CA TYR A 794 8.62 14.42 33.99
C TYR A 794 7.48 13.56 33.41
N GLU A 795 6.28 13.66 33.98
CA GLU A 795 5.13 12.86 33.54
C GLU A 795 4.65 13.25 32.13
N ALA A 796 4.73 14.54 31.77
CA ALA A 796 4.38 14.97 30.42
C ALA A 796 5.29 14.32 29.36
N ARG A 797 6.61 14.33 29.56
CA ARG A 797 7.55 13.67 28.66
C ARG A 797 7.33 12.16 28.57
N ARG A 798 7.03 11.50 29.69
CA ARG A 798 6.71 10.07 29.73
C ARG A 798 5.46 9.76 28.91
N SER A 799 4.41 10.56 29.02
CA SER A 799 3.20 10.44 28.22
C SER A 799 3.50 10.66 26.73
N GLU A 800 4.24 11.73 26.38
CA GLU A 800 4.61 12.05 25.01
C GLU A 800 5.41 10.92 24.33
N ILE A 801 6.35 10.28 25.04
CA ILE A 801 7.08 9.11 24.54
C ILE A 801 6.11 7.95 24.30
N THR A 802 5.20 7.70 25.23
CA THR A 802 4.20 6.63 25.13
C THR A 802 3.27 6.85 23.95
N ASP A 803 2.83 8.08 23.70
CA ASP A 803 1.98 8.45 22.58
C ASP A 803 2.68 8.19 21.23
N VAL A 804 3.96 8.54 21.12
CA VAL A 804 4.75 8.27 19.92
C VAL A 804 4.88 6.76 19.68
N LEU A 805 5.21 5.98 20.72
CA LEU A 805 5.42 4.52 20.61
C LEU A 805 4.14 3.78 20.21
N ASN A 806 2.98 4.27 20.63
CA ASN A 806 1.67 3.70 20.29
C ASN A 806 1.05 4.30 19.02
N THR A 807 1.67 5.29 18.41
CA THR A 807 1.17 5.88 17.15
C THR A 807 1.42 4.93 15.98
N SER A 808 0.42 4.81 15.12
CA SER A 808 0.52 4.13 13.83
C SER A 808 0.63 5.15 12.69
N PHE A 809 1.17 4.73 11.55
CA PHE A 809 1.21 5.54 10.34
C PHE A 809 -0.10 5.42 9.56
N LYS A 810 -0.54 6.49 8.91
CA LYS A 810 -1.83 6.55 8.21
C LYS A 810 -2.04 5.43 7.20
N LYS A 811 -0.99 5.06 6.45
CA LYS A 811 -1.06 3.96 5.49
C LYS A 811 -0.92 2.58 6.11
N TYR A 812 -0.53 2.50 7.37
CA TYR A 812 -0.24 1.26 8.10
C TYR A 812 -0.84 1.31 9.52
N PRO A 813 -2.17 1.47 9.65
CA PRO A 813 -2.83 1.70 10.94
C PRO A 813 -2.77 0.50 11.88
N SER A 814 -2.55 -0.70 11.37
CA SER A 814 -2.43 -1.93 12.16
C SER A 814 -1.06 -2.14 12.81
N ILE A 815 -0.07 -1.29 12.53
CA ILE A 815 1.29 -1.43 13.04
C ILE A 815 1.66 -0.15 13.80
N ASN A 816 1.81 -0.23 15.10
CA ASN A 816 2.29 0.89 15.91
C ASN A 816 3.80 1.10 15.71
N PHE A 817 4.30 2.29 16.05
CA PHE A 817 5.72 2.63 15.93
C PHE A 817 6.63 1.61 16.63
N LYS A 818 6.26 1.14 17.81
CA LYS A 818 7.01 0.15 18.60
C LYS A 818 7.10 -1.23 17.93
N ASP A 819 6.19 -1.57 17.00
CA ASP A 819 6.04 -2.91 16.43
C ASP A 819 6.86 -3.08 15.13
N TYR A 820 7.54 -2.03 14.66
CA TYR A 820 8.44 -2.10 13.52
C TYR A 820 9.66 -2.98 13.82
N ASP A 821 10.28 -3.58 12.80
CA ASP A 821 11.44 -4.47 12.98
C ASP A 821 12.62 -3.69 13.56
N TYR A 822 12.83 -2.46 13.06
CA TYR A 822 13.80 -1.49 13.56
C TYR A 822 13.11 -0.16 13.80
N TYR A 823 13.51 0.53 14.88
CA TYR A 823 13.19 1.94 15.03
C TYR A 823 14.33 2.71 15.69
N PHE A 824 14.42 4.00 15.30
CA PHE A 824 15.23 5.01 15.98
C PHE A 824 14.32 6.08 16.54
N PHE A 825 14.45 6.31 17.84
CA PHE A 825 13.70 7.32 18.57
C PHE A 825 14.72 8.31 19.14
N PHE A 826 14.81 9.50 18.59
CA PHE A 826 15.86 10.46 18.92
C PHE A 826 15.39 11.90 18.85
N GLY A 827 16.23 12.82 19.33
CA GLY A 827 15.93 14.23 19.35
C GLY A 827 16.32 14.92 20.65
N ASP A 828 15.84 16.15 20.83
CA ASP A 828 15.85 16.84 22.13
C ASP A 828 14.70 16.31 22.98
N LEU A 829 14.97 15.21 23.70
CA LEU A 829 14.01 14.56 24.58
C LEU A 829 13.82 15.33 25.90
N ASN A 830 14.55 16.42 26.09
CA ASN A 830 14.51 17.24 27.29
C ASN A 830 14.68 16.45 28.60
N SER A 831 15.37 15.28 28.55
CA SER A 831 15.69 14.49 29.74
C SER A 831 16.56 15.29 30.72
N ARG A 832 16.24 15.21 31.99
CA ARG A 832 16.94 15.93 33.04
C ARG A 832 17.54 15.00 34.06
N ILE A 833 18.53 15.51 34.78
CA ILE A 833 19.11 14.84 35.96
C ILE A 833 18.34 15.27 37.19
N ASN A 834 17.77 14.31 37.92
CA ASN A 834 16.99 14.55 39.15
C ASN A 834 17.93 14.65 40.35
N LEU A 835 18.67 15.74 40.44
CA LEU A 835 19.50 16.11 41.56
C LEU A 835 19.22 17.56 41.97
N ASP A 836 19.44 17.87 43.29
CA ASP A 836 19.39 19.27 43.74
C ASP A 836 20.62 20.01 43.24
N TYR A 837 20.43 21.30 42.86
CA TYR A 837 21.50 22.13 42.31
C TYR A 837 22.69 22.30 43.30
N SER A 838 22.44 22.16 44.60
CA SER A 838 23.46 22.22 45.67
C SER A 838 24.28 20.93 45.83
N ASN A 839 24.00 19.89 45.04
CA ASN A 839 24.69 18.63 45.13
C ASN A 839 26.13 18.74 44.57
N ASN A 840 27.12 18.26 45.28
CA ASN A 840 28.54 18.31 44.92
C ASN A 840 28.83 17.61 43.53
N LEU A 841 28.04 16.63 43.15
CA LEU A 841 28.13 16.00 41.84
C LEU A 841 27.86 16.98 40.69
N ILE A 842 26.97 17.96 40.89
CA ILE A 842 26.67 18.98 39.90
C ILE A 842 27.86 19.94 39.70
N GLU A 843 28.51 20.29 40.79
CA GLU A 843 29.73 21.08 40.74
C GLU A 843 30.84 20.37 39.98
N ASP A 844 30.98 19.07 40.20
CA ASP A 844 31.91 18.21 39.46
C ASP A 844 31.64 18.23 37.95
N ILE A 845 30.38 18.09 37.50
CA ILE A 845 30.01 18.19 36.08
C ILE A 845 30.39 19.55 35.49
N PHE A 846 30.08 20.64 36.19
CA PHE A 846 30.34 22.00 35.72
C PHE A 846 31.83 22.28 35.56
N ASN A 847 32.64 21.83 36.47
CA ASN A 847 34.05 22.26 36.57
C ASN A 847 34.95 21.28 35.77
N ASN A 848 34.66 20.03 35.77
CA ASN A 848 35.63 19.00 35.31
C ASN A 848 35.29 18.37 33.97
N HIS A 849 34.03 18.49 33.46
CA HIS A 849 33.59 17.62 32.36
C HIS A 849 32.96 18.30 31.12
N PRO A 850 33.05 19.63 30.87
CA PRO A 850 32.31 20.24 29.77
C PRO A 850 32.73 19.74 28.37
N LYS A 851 33.97 19.29 28.20
CA LYS A 851 34.55 18.84 26.91
C LYS A 851 34.84 17.36 26.86
N THR A 852 34.42 16.56 27.82
CA THR A 852 34.72 15.13 27.89
C THR A 852 33.96 14.36 26.83
N LEU A 853 34.67 13.62 25.98
CA LEU A 853 34.14 12.77 24.92
C LEU A 853 34.26 11.28 25.23
N ASN A 854 35.05 10.89 26.26
CA ASN A 854 35.19 9.54 26.70
C ASN A 854 35.46 9.52 28.22
N GLY A 855 34.39 9.30 28.99
CA GLY A 855 34.44 9.28 30.46
C GLY A 855 33.40 8.36 31.06
N ASP A 856 33.51 8.06 32.34
CA ASP A 856 32.51 7.32 33.09
C ASP A 856 31.52 8.30 33.74
N PHE A 857 30.29 8.27 33.26
CA PHE A 857 29.19 9.10 33.76
C PHE A 857 28.10 8.31 34.50
N ASN A 858 28.31 7.04 34.82
CA ASN A 858 27.33 6.19 35.48
C ASN A 858 26.82 6.79 36.79
N LYS A 859 27.70 7.41 37.60
CA LYS A 859 27.33 8.09 38.84
C LYS A 859 26.31 9.24 38.68
N PHE A 860 26.16 9.81 37.47
CA PHE A 860 25.18 10.83 37.14
C PHE A 860 23.97 10.24 36.44
N LEU A 861 24.17 9.26 35.54
CA LEU A 861 23.11 8.63 34.73
C LEU A 861 22.07 7.88 35.56
N VAL A 862 22.44 7.44 36.79
CA VAL A 862 21.48 6.85 37.72
C VAL A 862 20.33 7.81 38.09
N TYR A 863 20.54 9.11 37.96
CA TYR A 863 19.57 10.18 38.21
C TYR A 863 18.90 10.70 36.93
N ASP A 864 19.26 10.15 35.76
CA ASP A 864 18.67 10.56 34.48
C ASP A 864 17.24 10.07 34.30
N GLN A 865 16.35 10.95 33.84
CA GLN A 865 14.94 10.66 33.75
C GLN A 865 14.60 9.54 32.74
N ILE A 866 15.33 9.39 31.63
CA ILE A 866 15.09 8.29 30.70
C ILE A 866 15.41 6.94 31.35
N LYS A 867 16.48 6.86 32.13
CA LYS A 867 16.81 5.65 32.87
C LYS A 867 15.76 5.33 33.94
N GLN A 868 15.10 6.34 34.50
CA GLN A 868 13.97 6.16 35.41
C GLN A 868 12.73 5.67 34.66
N TYR A 869 12.37 6.26 33.50
CA TYR A 869 11.27 5.81 32.67
C TYR A 869 11.41 4.32 32.27
N GLN A 870 12.62 3.90 31.91
CA GLN A 870 12.90 2.50 31.57
C GLN A 870 12.62 1.55 32.74
N LYS A 871 12.80 1.97 33.98
CA LYS A 871 12.47 1.18 35.19
C LYS A 871 10.96 1.12 35.47
N GLU A 872 10.23 2.18 35.13
CA GLU A 872 8.82 2.36 35.50
C GLU A 872 7.84 1.91 34.42
N SER A 873 8.25 1.82 33.15
CA SER A 873 7.40 1.54 32.03
C SER A 873 7.92 0.35 31.21
N SER A 874 7.13 -0.74 31.16
CA SER A 874 7.42 -1.91 30.32
C SER A 874 7.50 -1.56 28.84
N LEU A 875 6.80 -0.52 28.39
CA LEU A 875 6.82 -0.04 27.02
C LEU A 875 8.14 0.67 26.71
N ILE A 876 8.58 1.59 27.61
CA ILE A 876 9.84 2.33 27.40
C ILE A 876 11.06 1.42 27.65
N LEU A 877 10.91 0.38 28.47
CA LEU A 877 11.94 -0.64 28.65
C LEU A 877 12.30 -1.37 27.36
N GLN A 878 11.43 -1.35 26.34
CA GLN A 878 11.70 -1.93 25.01
C GLN A 878 12.64 -1.08 24.15
N MET A 879 13.01 0.11 24.61
CA MET A 879 14.04 0.95 23.97
C MET A 879 15.40 0.71 24.64
N ASP A 880 16.43 0.65 23.81
CA ASP A 880 17.81 0.56 24.25
C ASP A 880 18.58 1.80 23.79
N GLU A 881 19.75 2.02 24.37
CA GLU A 881 20.62 3.13 24.07
C GLU A 881 22.08 2.70 24.22
N ALA A 882 22.93 3.12 23.29
CA ALA A 882 24.36 2.86 23.41
C ALA A 882 24.96 3.54 24.66
N PRO A 883 26.04 2.99 25.26
CA PRO A 883 26.66 3.57 26.45
C PRO A 883 27.05 5.03 26.27
N ILE A 884 26.59 5.89 27.17
CA ILE A 884 26.92 7.32 27.18
C ILE A 884 28.28 7.51 27.86
N LYS A 885 29.29 7.84 27.05
CA LYS A 885 30.67 8.12 27.53
C LYS A 885 31.06 9.59 27.39
N PHE A 886 30.17 10.41 26.91
CA PHE A 886 30.35 11.85 26.70
C PHE A 886 29.58 12.66 27.74
N SER A 887 30.10 13.85 28.04
CA SER A 887 29.49 14.76 28.99
C SER A 887 28.16 15.34 28.52
N PRO A 888 27.28 15.82 29.40
CA PRO A 888 25.98 16.41 29.06
C PRO A 888 25.98 17.35 27.85
N THR A 889 24.92 17.29 27.04
CA THR A 889 24.80 18.05 25.76
C THR A 889 24.23 19.45 25.94
N TYR A 890 23.67 19.76 27.09
CA TYR A 890 22.96 20.99 27.42
C TYR A 890 23.22 21.39 28.88
N LYS A 891 23.30 22.63 29.30
CA LYS A 891 23.19 23.87 28.56
C LYS A 891 24.58 24.56 28.50
N TYR A 892 24.99 24.87 27.28
CA TYR A 892 26.25 25.58 27.02
C TYR A 892 26.05 27.09 26.85
N VAL A 893 27.12 27.87 27.06
CA VAL A 893 27.19 29.26 26.62
C VAL A 893 27.40 29.27 25.10
N ILE A 894 26.52 29.94 24.37
CA ILE A 894 26.61 30.03 22.90
C ILE A 894 27.96 30.67 22.52
N GLY A 895 28.64 30.07 21.53
CA GLY A 895 30.00 30.47 21.13
C GLY A 895 31.12 29.85 22.00
N SER A 896 30.76 29.01 22.98
CA SER A 896 31.73 28.40 23.90
C SER A 896 31.41 26.92 24.13
N ASN A 897 32.40 26.18 24.59
CA ASN A 897 32.21 24.81 25.05
C ASN A 897 32.15 24.68 26.59
N GLU A 898 31.74 25.77 27.26
CA GLU A 898 31.58 25.82 28.72
C GLU A 898 30.09 25.83 29.07
N TYR A 899 29.70 25.19 30.17
CA TYR A 899 28.32 25.22 30.65
C TYR A 899 27.89 26.58 31.17
N ASP A 900 26.63 26.96 30.88
CA ASP A 900 26.02 28.20 31.37
C ASP A 900 25.64 28.11 32.86
N LYS A 901 26.50 28.65 33.70
CA LYS A 901 26.32 28.73 35.17
C LYS A 901 25.27 29.78 35.59
N ASN A 902 24.94 30.75 34.72
CA ASN A 902 24.11 31.89 35.08
C ASN A 902 22.62 31.52 35.26
N LYS A 903 22.15 30.49 34.54
CA LYS A 903 20.72 30.13 34.56
C LYS A 903 20.38 29.01 35.57
N LYS A 904 21.29 28.64 36.46
CA LYS A 904 21.10 27.59 37.49
C LYS A 904 20.42 26.31 36.95
N ARG A 905 20.75 25.93 35.70
CA ARG A 905 20.28 24.68 35.08
C ARG A 905 21.32 23.61 35.19
N ILE A 906 20.91 22.43 35.64
CA ILE A 906 21.80 21.28 35.77
C ILE A 906 22.17 20.79 34.36
N PRO A 907 23.47 20.67 34.03
CA PRO A 907 23.87 20.05 32.79
C PRO A 907 23.26 18.66 32.65
N SER A 908 22.59 18.40 31.53
CA SER A 908 21.82 17.19 31.32
C SER A 908 21.99 16.65 29.90
N TRP A 909 21.78 15.35 29.70
CA TRP A 909 21.73 14.69 28.39
C TRP A 909 20.33 14.82 27.82
N THR A 910 20.00 16.02 27.32
CA THR A 910 18.69 16.34 26.73
C THR A 910 18.52 15.70 25.36
N ASP A 911 19.61 15.60 24.61
CA ASP A 911 19.67 15.09 23.25
C ASP A 911 20.09 13.60 23.31
N ARG A 912 19.25 12.70 22.76
CA ARG A 912 19.40 11.25 22.93
C ARG A 912 19.10 10.52 21.63
N ILE A 913 19.66 9.32 21.49
CA ILE A 913 19.33 8.37 20.40
C ILE A 913 19.06 7.01 21.02
N LEU A 914 17.79 6.60 20.96
CA LEU A 914 17.30 5.33 21.44
C LEU A 914 16.90 4.46 20.22
N PHE A 915 17.02 3.14 20.36
CA PHE A 915 16.66 2.19 19.31
C PHE A 915 15.91 0.98 19.90
N LYS A 916 15.28 0.17 19.05
CA LYS A 916 14.53 -1.01 19.49
C LYS A 916 15.43 -2.03 20.16
N LYS A 917 15.12 -2.35 21.39
CA LYS A 917 15.75 -3.44 22.14
C LYS A 917 15.41 -4.78 21.48
N PHE A 918 16.32 -5.73 21.50
CA PHE A 918 16.18 -7.05 20.88
C PHE A 918 15.99 -7.03 19.36
N SER A 919 16.28 -5.91 18.68
CA SER A 919 16.48 -5.90 17.23
C SER A 919 17.91 -6.25 16.88
N GLU A 920 18.17 -6.67 15.63
CA GLU A 920 19.54 -6.86 15.13
C GLU A 920 20.22 -5.51 14.82
N THR A 921 20.20 -4.59 15.80
CA THR A 921 20.84 -3.28 15.76
C THR A 921 22.09 -3.31 16.62
N SER A 922 23.25 -3.10 16.02
CA SER A 922 24.52 -3.04 16.73
C SER A 922 25.07 -1.60 16.72
N PRO A 923 25.17 -0.91 17.87
CA PRO A 923 25.82 0.40 17.94
C PRO A 923 27.33 0.26 17.72
N LEU A 924 27.87 1.07 16.82
CA LEU A 924 29.30 1.09 16.49
C LEU A 924 30.01 2.34 17.02
N ALA A 925 29.29 3.44 17.12
CA ALA A 925 29.74 4.70 17.73
C ALA A 925 28.57 5.46 18.32
N TYR A 926 28.76 6.15 19.45
CA TYR A 926 27.78 7.05 20.04
C TYR A 926 28.50 8.14 20.80
N ASN A 927 28.35 9.39 20.38
CA ASN A 927 29.06 10.51 21.01
C ASN A 927 28.40 11.86 20.66
N LYS A 928 28.96 12.93 21.17
CA LYS A 928 28.69 14.32 20.77
C LYS A 928 29.85 14.92 19.99
N CYS A 929 29.59 16.02 19.30
CA CYS A 929 30.61 16.82 18.63
C CYS A 929 30.71 18.21 19.26
N LEU A 930 31.93 18.69 19.48
CA LEU A 930 32.17 19.98 20.12
C LEU A 930 31.95 21.13 19.10
N LEU A 931 30.72 21.51 18.87
CA LEU A 931 30.32 22.66 18.03
C LEU A 931 29.53 23.64 18.90
N SER A 932 29.99 24.91 18.93
CA SER A 932 29.52 25.90 19.88
C SER A 932 28.45 26.87 19.31
N LEU A 933 27.82 26.55 18.19
CA LEU A 933 26.80 27.36 17.54
C LEU A 933 25.55 27.55 18.41
N SER A 934 25.17 26.54 19.12
CA SER A 934 23.94 26.47 19.92
C SER A 934 24.28 26.31 21.39
N ASP A 935 23.31 26.46 22.26
CA ASP A 935 23.39 26.05 23.66
C ASP A 935 23.24 24.54 23.87
N HIS A 936 23.03 23.76 22.75
CA HIS A 936 23.17 22.34 22.67
C HIS A 936 24.35 21.95 21.79
N GLN A 937 25.05 20.89 22.18
CA GLN A 937 26.05 20.24 21.32
C GLN A 937 25.41 19.09 20.52
N PRO A 938 25.70 18.97 19.21
CA PRO A 938 25.14 17.90 18.40
C PRO A 938 25.65 16.53 18.83
N ILE A 939 24.74 15.55 18.77
CA ILE A 939 25.07 14.14 19.01
C ILE A 939 25.03 13.35 17.71
N TYR A 940 25.66 12.19 17.73
CA TYR A 940 25.60 11.22 16.65
C TYR A 940 25.72 9.79 17.17
N GLY A 941 25.11 8.87 16.45
CA GLY A 941 25.33 7.42 16.60
C GLY A 941 25.49 6.77 15.24
N VAL A 942 26.36 5.76 15.16
CA VAL A 942 26.51 4.90 13.98
C VAL A 942 26.08 3.50 14.37
N TYR A 943 25.20 2.94 13.60
CA TYR A 943 24.60 1.64 13.88
C TYR A 943 24.70 0.73 12.67
N ARG A 944 24.91 -0.56 12.89
CA ARG A 944 24.72 -1.60 11.88
C ARG A 944 23.35 -2.21 12.09
N ILE A 945 22.57 -2.32 11.02
CA ILE A 945 21.30 -3.04 10.97
C ILE A 945 21.39 -4.17 9.94
N LYS A 946 20.80 -5.33 10.23
CA LYS A 946 20.78 -6.50 9.35
C LYS A 946 19.36 -6.66 8.79
N THR A 947 19.15 -6.34 7.53
CA THR A 947 17.86 -6.41 6.86
C THR A 947 17.67 -7.69 6.07
N GLU A 948 16.42 -8.04 5.80
CA GLU A 948 16.00 -9.26 5.14
C GLU A 948 15.44 -8.98 3.74
N GLU A 949 15.85 -9.78 2.77
CA GLU A 949 15.25 -9.85 1.44
C GLU A 949 14.69 -11.26 1.24
N ILE A 950 13.36 -11.38 1.21
CA ILE A 950 12.66 -12.67 1.12
C ILE A 950 12.44 -13.05 -0.34
N ASN A 951 13.00 -14.18 -0.76
CA ASN A 951 12.67 -14.78 -2.05
C ASN A 951 11.29 -15.45 -1.95
N LYS A 952 10.26 -14.74 -2.40
CA LYS A 952 8.86 -15.17 -2.30
C LYS A 952 8.59 -16.48 -3.02
N ASP A 953 9.19 -16.70 -4.19
CA ASP A 953 9.01 -17.92 -4.97
C ASP A 953 9.63 -19.13 -4.28
N LYS A 954 10.84 -18.95 -3.72
CA LYS A 954 11.53 -20.01 -2.98
C LYS A 954 10.81 -20.33 -1.66
N ARG A 955 10.35 -19.30 -0.95
CA ARG A 955 9.52 -19.44 0.24
C ARG A 955 8.24 -20.22 -0.05
N GLN A 956 7.51 -19.88 -1.13
CA GLN A 956 6.29 -20.58 -1.52
C GLN A 956 6.56 -22.07 -1.86
N LYS A 957 7.67 -22.37 -2.53
CA LYS A 957 8.07 -23.77 -2.81
C LYS A 957 8.31 -24.54 -1.51
N ILE A 958 8.98 -23.93 -0.52
CA ILE A 958 9.24 -24.55 0.78
C ILE A 958 7.94 -24.75 1.56
N VAL A 959 7.04 -23.78 1.56
CA VAL A 959 5.69 -23.93 2.15
C VAL A 959 4.95 -25.10 1.54
N ASN A 960 4.92 -25.19 0.21
CA ASN A 960 4.25 -26.30 -0.50
C ASN A 960 4.91 -27.65 -0.21
N GLN A 961 6.23 -27.68 -0.03
CA GLN A 961 6.96 -28.89 0.34
C GLN A 961 6.60 -29.36 1.75
N ILE A 962 6.57 -28.45 2.74
CA ILE A 962 6.18 -28.74 4.12
C ILE A 962 4.76 -29.30 4.16
N ILE A 963 3.82 -28.67 3.44
CA ILE A 963 2.43 -29.16 3.34
C ILE A 963 2.39 -30.59 2.75
N LYS A 964 3.14 -30.86 1.68
CA LYS A 964 3.17 -32.17 1.05
C LYS A 964 3.78 -33.24 1.95
N GLU A 965 4.86 -32.94 2.65
CA GLU A 965 5.50 -33.86 3.59
C GLU A 965 4.56 -34.23 4.75
N LYS A 966 3.82 -33.24 5.29
CA LYS A 966 2.80 -33.49 6.31
C LYS A 966 1.65 -34.36 5.80
N ALA A 967 1.13 -34.05 4.60
CA ALA A 967 0.06 -34.85 3.98
C ALA A 967 0.50 -36.30 3.72
N GLN A 968 1.76 -36.55 3.37
CA GLN A 968 2.30 -37.91 3.20
C GLN A 968 2.47 -38.64 4.53
N ASN A 969 2.91 -37.95 5.58
CA ASN A 969 3.06 -38.51 6.90
C ASN A 969 1.71 -38.94 7.48
N LEU A 970 0.65 -38.14 7.25
CA LEU A 970 -0.73 -38.46 7.60
C LEU A 970 -1.20 -39.77 6.91
N LYS A 971 -1.02 -39.88 5.59
CA LYS A 971 -1.39 -41.09 4.82
C LYS A 971 -0.60 -42.33 5.24
N ASN A 972 0.63 -42.16 5.72
CA ASN A 972 1.45 -43.27 6.20
C ASN A 972 1.06 -43.69 7.64
N HIS A 973 0.59 -42.77 8.45
CA HIS A 973 0.08 -43.00 9.81
C HIS A 973 -1.24 -43.79 9.74
N ASP A 974 -2.16 -43.39 8.84
CA ASP A 974 -3.44 -44.13 8.58
C ASP A 974 -3.21 -45.53 8.06
N LYS A 975 -2.14 -45.76 7.29
CA LYS A 975 -1.80 -47.13 6.84
C LYS A 975 -1.25 -48.02 7.96
N LYS A 976 -0.59 -47.45 8.96
CA LYS A 976 -0.09 -48.18 10.14
C LYS A 976 -1.17 -48.48 11.19
N ASN A 977 -2.19 -47.62 11.28
CA ASN A 977 -3.25 -47.70 12.30
C ASN A 977 -4.48 -48.53 11.86
N LYS A 978 -4.46 -49.24 10.72
CA LYS A 978 -5.52 -50.18 10.34
C LYS A 978 -5.66 -51.37 11.31
N PHE A 979 -4.96 -51.34 12.44
CA PHE A 979 -5.04 -52.36 13.49
C PHE A 979 -5.46 -51.83 14.91
N LEU A 980 -5.88 -50.58 14.99
CA LEU A 980 -6.40 -50.01 16.25
C LEU A 980 -7.74 -49.31 15.97
N SER A 981 -8.69 -49.51 16.89
CA SER A 981 -10.10 -49.14 16.79
C SER A 981 -10.29 -47.63 16.52
N ASN A 982 -11.35 -47.31 15.79
CA ASN A 982 -11.72 -45.98 15.29
C ASN A 982 -11.92 -44.87 16.36
N ASP A 983 -11.87 -45.17 17.65
CA ASP A 983 -12.27 -44.26 18.72
C ASP A 983 -11.09 -43.44 19.34
N GLU A 984 -9.83 -43.74 19.05
CA GLU A 984 -8.64 -43.04 19.58
C GLU A 984 -7.94 -42.13 18.60
N ILE A 985 -8.34 -42.03 17.36
CA ILE A 985 -7.66 -41.28 16.30
C ILE A 985 -8.08 -39.80 16.25
N GLU A 986 -9.26 -39.45 16.79
CA GLU A 986 -9.80 -38.09 16.69
C GLU A 986 -9.23 -37.07 17.71
N GLU A 987 -8.69 -37.51 18.87
CA GLU A 987 -8.23 -36.58 19.91
C GLU A 987 -6.81 -36.05 19.74
N ASN A 988 -5.95 -36.66 18.93
CA ASN A 988 -4.53 -36.24 18.79
C ASN A 988 -4.18 -35.45 17.54
N PHE A 989 -5.17 -35.10 16.70
CA PHE A 989 -4.90 -34.47 15.39
C PHE A 989 -5.22 -32.98 15.31
N PHE A 990 -5.80 -32.38 16.34
CA PHE A 990 -6.27 -30.98 16.34
C PHE A 990 -5.76 -30.13 17.53
N LEU A 991 -4.51 -30.31 17.94
CA LEU A 991 -3.83 -29.34 18.83
C LEU A 991 -2.84 -28.51 18.05
#